data_e8c8784271cd9217ea7866047b04b1b7
#
_entry.id   e8c8784271cd9217ea7866047b04b1b7
#
_cell.length_a   1.000
_cell.length_b   1.000
_cell.length_c   1.000
_cell.angle_alpha   90.00
_cell.angle_beta   90.00
_cell.angle_gamma   90.00
#
_symmetry.space_group_name_H-M   'P 1'
#
loop_
_entity.id
_entity.type
_entity.pdbx_description
1 polymer ?
#
loop_
_entity_poly.entity_id
_entity_poly.type
_entity_poly.pdbx_seq_one_letter_code
_entity_poly.pdbx_strand_id
1 'polypeptide(L)'
;QNLLGKRVDYSGRSVIVVGPEMKLHQCGLPKEMALELFKPFVMQQLQLRNKGMNVKSAKRAVEKMKPEVWDILEDVIKDHPVLLNRAPTLHRLGIQAFEPILVDGKAIKLHPLACTAFNADFDGDQMAVHVPLSLEAQAEARFLMLAHNNILKPQDGKPVISPSQDMVIGCYYLTIENPNGKGAGRVFRNPDEAHMAYALEQITLQSPIKVRIEREFNGEKGSKIIDTTLGRLIFNDALPQNLGFKKRECLDDMFELEVDQLVGKKQLSNIVDMCFRSQGEHKCALVLDAIKALGYKYATVGSLTVSVADIKIPPMKQQLLDETDKKVAHVNEMFAEGLLSEDERYSRVINLWNTCTNTLRDQILPNLDPFNPIRMFTDSGARGSAAQVSQLAGMRGLMASPTGKTVELPIRANFREGLNVQEFFLSSHGSRKALSDTAMKTADSGYLTRRLVDISQEVIVREEDCFLQRGLPIRGVHVTELLSGKQSIESLEERLRGRTAAADITDPETGEVLVHQNELIDHAKAKTICDAGIKSVFVRSVLTCCTRNGVCARCYGQNMAHGGKVDVGEAVGVIAAQAIGEPGTQLTMRTFHTGGIASGEDITQGLPRVEELFEARKPKREAVLSDISGTVSIHQTNRNKNELVITADAGNYARHTHKAASGTVAVQVGQVVRQGDVLISGATKAKVAKDGTKSTKTTDIKSTLAGTVTMINTKGVGVVEVEVTSSVAEFEQKTYPVTYGS
;
A
#
# COMPACT_ATOMS: atom_id res chain seq x y z
N GLN A 1 16.22 16.36 22.97
CA GLN A 1 17.37 16.58 22.05
C GLN A 1 18.57 15.71 22.41
N ASN A 2 18.92 15.54 23.70
CA ASN A 2 20.15 14.85 24.11
C ASN A 2 19.99 13.36 24.43
N LEU A 3 18.75 12.87 24.61
CA LEU A 3 18.44 11.47 24.93
C LEU A 3 18.00 10.69 23.67
N LEU A 4 17.12 11.27 22.85
CA LEU A 4 16.58 10.61 21.66
C LEU A 4 17.39 10.87 20.38
N GLY A 5 18.36 11.77 20.42
CA GLY A 5 19.25 12.07 19.32
C GLY A 5 20.32 13.07 19.72
N LYS A 6 21.46 13.00 19.06
CA LYS A 6 22.58 13.92 19.24
C LYS A 6 23.08 14.40 17.89
N ARG A 7 23.74 15.56 17.87
CA ARG A 7 24.52 15.99 16.71
C ARG A 7 25.77 15.11 16.62
N VAL A 8 26.11 14.68 15.42
CA VAL A 8 27.23 13.79 15.18
C VAL A 8 28.28 14.48 14.32
N ASP A 9 29.55 14.16 14.58
CA ASP A 9 30.69 14.55 13.77
C ASP A 9 30.83 13.56 12.59
N TYR A 10 31.78 13.82 11.69
CA TYR A 10 32.03 13.04 10.47
C TYR A 10 30.79 12.90 9.59
N SER A 11 30.08 13.98 9.44
CA SER A 11 28.90 14.09 8.59
C SER A 11 28.98 15.32 7.70
N GLY A 12 28.39 15.22 6.53
CA GLY A 12 28.28 16.30 5.57
C GLY A 12 26.94 16.30 4.88
N ARG A 13 26.62 17.34 4.16
CA ARG A 13 25.36 17.46 3.40
C ARG A 13 25.62 18.15 2.08
N SER A 14 25.07 17.63 0.99
CA SER A 14 25.11 18.26 -0.32
C SER A 14 23.89 17.91 -1.15
N VAL A 15 23.72 18.62 -2.25
CA VAL A 15 22.71 18.36 -3.27
C VAL A 15 23.04 17.04 -3.96
N ILE A 16 22.01 16.31 -4.40
CA ILE A 16 22.13 15.06 -5.15
C ILE A 16 21.92 15.29 -6.64
N VAL A 17 22.63 14.51 -7.45
CA VAL A 17 22.43 14.41 -8.90
C VAL A 17 22.42 12.94 -9.32
N VAL A 18 21.88 12.66 -10.49
CA VAL A 18 21.83 11.30 -11.01
C VAL A 18 23.23 10.80 -11.39
N GLY A 19 23.54 9.55 -11.02
CA GLY A 19 24.75 8.84 -11.41
C GLY A 19 24.40 7.56 -12.19
N PRO A 20 24.06 7.65 -13.49
CA PRO A 20 23.64 6.50 -14.28
C PRO A 20 24.75 5.46 -14.51
N GLU A 21 26.00 5.88 -14.47
CA GLU A 21 27.20 5.05 -14.60
C GLU A 21 27.55 4.23 -13.34
N MET A 22 26.98 4.61 -12.19
CA MET A 22 27.25 3.94 -10.92
C MET A 22 26.62 2.54 -10.88
N LYS A 23 27.25 1.62 -10.13
CA LYS A 23 26.64 0.35 -9.75
C LYS A 23 25.72 0.55 -8.55
N LEU A 24 24.81 -0.40 -8.31
CA LEU A 24 23.79 -0.28 -7.26
C LEU A 24 24.36 -0.04 -5.85
N HIS A 25 25.49 -0.61 -5.53
CA HIS A 25 26.18 -0.44 -4.24
C HIS A 25 27.06 0.81 -4.15
N GLN A 26 27.21 1.59 -5.22
CA GLN A 26 28.12 2.72 -5.30
C GLN A 26 27.40 4.07 -5.20
N CYS A 27 28.10 5.05 -4.62
CA CYS A 27 27.70 6.45 -4.65
C CYS A 27 28.90 7.34 -5.02
N GLY A 28 28.62 8.44 -5.71
CA GLY A 28 29.65 9.43 -6.04
C GLY A 28 29.74 10.49 -4.93
N LEU A 29 30.90 10.56 -4.27
CA LEU A 29 31.16 11.55 -3.24
C LEU A 29 32.07 12.65 -3.75
N PRO A 30 31.74 13.96 -3.61
CA PRO A 30 32.61 15.05 -3.99
C PRO A 30 33.97 14.96 -3.31
N LYS A 31 35.05 15.15 -4.08
CA LYS A 31 36.43 15.03 -3.58
C LYS A 31 36.71 15.91 -2.37
N GLU A 32 36.26 17.16 -2.40
CA GLU A 32 36.46 18.10 -1.29
C GLU A 32 35.71 17.66 -0.03
N MET A 33 34.49 17.16 -0.17
CA MET A 33 33.70 16.62 0.95
C MET A 33 34.38 15.37 1.51
N ALA A 34 34.80 14.46 0.66
CA ALA A 34 35.47 13.24 1.07
C ALA A 34 36.74 13.53 1.86
N LEU A 35 37.55 14.48 1.40
CA LEU A 35 38.77 14.87 2.09
C LEU A 35 38.52 15.39 3.51
N GLU A 36 37.48 16.19 3.71
CA GLU A 36 37.15 16.71 5.04
C GLU A 36 36.57 15.63 5.95
N LEU A 37 35.67 14.76 5.43
CA LEU A 37 35.08 13.64 6.18
C LEU A 37 36.11 12.60 6.62
N PHE A 38 37.05 12.25 5.74
CA PHE A 38 38.07 11.23 6.00
C PHE A 38 39.39 11.81 6.48
N LYS A 39 39.46 13.10 6.79
CA LYS A 39 40.70 13.81 7.17
C LYS A 39 41.54 13.10 8.25
N PRO A 40 41.00 12.59 9.37
CA PRO A 40 41.80 11.86 10.37
C PRO A 40 42.41 10.58 9.82
N PHE A 41 41.68 9.83 9.01
CA PHE A 41 42.16 8.60 8.41
C PHE A 41 43.28 8.85 7.40
N VAL A 42 43.13 9.88 6.58
CA VAL A 42 44.15 10.31 5.62
C VAL A 42 45.42 10.79 6.35
N MET A 43 45.27 11.57 7.45
CA MET A 43 46.43 12.01 8.24
C MET A 43 47.15 10.80 8.88
N GLN A 44 46.44 9.81 9.37
CA GLN A 44 47.01 8.58 9.93
C GLN A 44 47.81 7.81 8.86
N GLN A 45 47.24 7.62 7.68
CA GLN A 45 47.90 6.91 6.58
C GLN A 45 49.10 7.69 6.05
N LEU A 46 49.06 9.03 5.99
CA LEU A 46 50.23 9.87 5.65
C LEU A 46 51.39 9.66 6.63
N GLN A 47 51.10 9.56 7.94
CA GLN A 47 52.12 9.28 8.95
C GLN A 47 52.71 7.87 8.84
N LEU A 48 51.85 6.85 8.52
CA LEU A 48 52.33 5.48 8.35
C LEU A 48 53.21 5.29 7.10
N ARG A 49 52.87 5.94 5.99
CA ARG A 49 53.63 5.88 4.74
C ARG A 49 54.92 6.70 4.83
N ASN A 50 54.87 7.89 5.42
CA ASN A 50 56.00 8.81 5.55
C ASN A 50 56.51 8.82 7.00
N LYS A 51 57.37 7.88 7.37
CA LYS A 51 57.90 7.61 8.73
C LYS A 51 58.56 8.81 9.46
N GLY A 52 58.62 9.98 8.88
CA GLY A 52 59.18 11.23 9.49
C GLY A 52 58.18 12.35 9.64
N MET A 53 56.91 12.15 9.25
CA MET A 53 55.89 13.19 9.25
C MET A 53 55.13 13.22 10.59
N ASN A 54 55.17 14.37 11.28
CA ASN A 54 54.38 14.56 12.50
C ASN A 54 52.95 15.01 12.15
N VAL A 55 52.02 14.93 13.13
CA VAL A 55 50.59 15.28 12.97
C VAL A 55 50.40 16.68 12.39
N LYS A 56 51.22 17.66 12.81
CA LYS A 56 51.14 19.05 12.34
C LYS A 56 51.55 19.19 10.88
N SER A 57 52.54 18.40 10.44
CA SER A 57 52.96 18.38 9.05
C SER A 57 51.96 17.66 8.16
N ALA A 58 51.37 16.54 8.63
CA ALA A 58 50.30 15.83 7.93
C ALA A 58 49.06 16.73 7.75
N LYS A 59 48.66 17.46 8.79
CA LYS A 59 47.56 18.42 8.71
C LYS A 59 47.80 19.50 7.66
N ARG A 60 49.03 20.09 7.64
CA ARG A 60 49.41 21.09 6.62
C ARG A 60 49.43 20.51 5.19
N ALA A 61 49.82 19.24 5.03
CA ALA A 61 49.80 18.57 3.72
C ALA A 61 48.39 18.40 3.19
N VAL A 62 47.44 18.00 4.05
CA VAL A 62 46.01 17.89 3.74
C VAL A 62 45.41 19.27 3.43
N GLU A 63 45.67 20.29 4.22
CA GLU A 63 45.21 21.67 3.99
C GLU A 63 45.73 22.28 2.69
N LYS A 64 46.92 21.87 2.25
CA LYS A 64 47.52 22.30 0.97
C LYS A 64 47.12 21.42 -0.21
N MET A 65 46.29 20.43 -0.01
CA MET A 65 45.76 19.49 -1.05
C MET A 65 46.90 18.96 -1.98
N LYS A 66 47.99 18.47 -1.38
CA LYS A 66 49.12 17.92 -2.16
C LYS A 66 48.65 16.69 -2.97
N PRO A 67 49.28 16.40 -4.15
CA PRO A 67 48.89 15.22 -4.96
C PRO A 67 48.87 13.90 -4.19
N GLU A 68 49.88 13.68 -3.34
CA GLU A 68 50.01 12.49 -2.47
C GLU A 68 48.77 12.27 -1.56
N VAL A 69 48.05 13.33 -1.22
CA VAL A 69 46.85 13.26 -0.37
C VAL A 69 45.68 12.62 -1.11
N TRP A 70 45.58 12.86 -2.41
CA TRP A 70 44.51 12.28 -3.24
C TRP A 70 44.68 10.78 -3.43
N ASP A 71 45.90 10.32 -3.67
CA ASP A 71 46.20 8.89 -3.79
C ASP A 71 45.88 8.13 -2.49
N ILE A 72 46.24 8.73 -1.36
CA ILE A 72 45.95 8.17 -0.04
C ILE A 72 44.42 8.21 0.27
N LEU A 73 43.76 9.29 -0.12
CA LEU A 73 42.29 9.40 0.06
C LEU A 73 41.56 8.29 -0.72
N GLU A 74 41.98 8.01 -1.95
CA GLU A 74 41.41 6.94 -2.77
C GLU A 74 41.61 5.57 -2.10
N ASP A 75 42.80 5.30 -1.55
CA ASP A 75 43.05 4.07 -0.82
C ASP A 75 42.28 3.95 0.49
N VAL A 76 42.08 5.06 1.21
CA VAL A 76 41.30 5.09 2.47
C VAL A 76 39.83 4.88 2.23
N ILE A 77 39.28 5.45 1.15
CA ILE A 77 37.87 5.34 0.80
C ILE A 77 37.53 3.94 0.31
N LYS A 78 38.46 3.26 -0.35
CA LYS A 78 38.29 1.90 -0.80
C LYS A 78 37.98 1.02 0.41
N ASP A 79 36.87 0.26 0.30
CA ASP A 79 36.37 -0.62 1.36
C ASP A 79 35.85 0.09 2.62
N HIS A 80 35.66 1.41 2.61
CA HIS A 80 35.03 2.14 3.73
C HIS A 80 33.63 2.62 3.34
N PRO A 81 32.54 1.89 3.73
CA PRO A 81 31.20 2.28 3.36
C PRO A 81 30.79 3.60 4.04
N VAL A 82 29.94 4.38 3.38
CA VAL A 82 29.32 5.59 3.92
C VAL A 82 27.82 5.42 3.97
N LEU A 83 27.17 6.06 4.95
CA LEU A 83 25.73 6.06 5.07
C LEU A 83 25.15 7.30 4.40
N LEU A 84 24.19 7.14 3.51
CA LEU A 84 23.42 8.22 2.94
C LEU A 84 22.04 8.28 3.59
N ASN A 85 21.57 9.47 3.89
CA ASN A 85 20.26 9.73 4.48
C ASN A 85 19.57 10.88 3.75
N ARG A 86 18.27 10.73 3.47
CA ARG A 86 17.39 11.83 3.03
C ARG A 86 16.32 12.10 4.06
N ALA A 87 16.19 13.35 4.49
CA ALA A 87 15.07 13.80 5.32
C ALA A 87 13.84 14.16 4.45
N PRO A 88 12.61 13.77 4.84
CA PRO A 88 12.27 13.04 6.07
C PRO A 88 12.55 11.53 5.95
N THR A 89 13.08 10.92 7.01
CA THR A 89 13.30 9.47 7.07
C THR A 89 12.00 8.79 7.49
N LEU A 90 11.25 8.28 6.53
CA LEU A 90 9.92 7.69 6.76
C LEU A 90 9.99 6.23 7.20
N HIS A 91 11.00 5.50 6.74
CA HIS A 91 11.21 4.08 7.03
C HIS A 91 12.70 3.75 7.03
N ARG A 92 13.06 2.54 7.44
CA ARG A 92 14.48 2.14 7.59
C ARG A 92 15.31 2.26 6.30
N LEU A 93 14.68 2.12 5.11
CA LEU A 93 15.36 2.26 3.82
C LEU A 93 15.72 3.71 3.46
N GLY A 94 15.28 4.69 4.25
CA GLY A 94 15.71 6.09 4.15
C GLY A 94 17.15 6.33 4.61
N ILE A 95 17.82 5.31 5.18
CA ILE A 95 19.25 5.29 5.50
C ILE A 95 19.85 4.03 4.90
N GLN A 96 20.74 4.16 3.95
CA GLN A 96 21.40 3.02 3.31
C GLN A 96 22.92 3.27 3.22
N ALA A 97 23.68 2.19 3.21
CA ALA A 97 25.12 2.24 3.00
C ALA A 97 25.47 2.13 1.51
N PHE A 98 26.53 2.81 1.13
CA PHE A 98 27.10 2.78 -0.22
C PHE A 98 28.62 2.78 -0.13
N GLU A 99 29.27 2.20 -1.13
CA GLU A 99 30.71 2.33 -1.35
C GLU A 99 30.97 3.64 -2.09
N PRO A 100 31.72 4.58 -1.50
CA PRO A 100 31.95 5.87 -2.13
C PRO A 100 32.98 5.78 -3.25
N ILE A 101 32.72 6.50 -4.34
CA ILE A 101 33.66 6.77 -5.44
C ILE A 101 33.86 8.27 -5.50
N LEU A 102 35.11 8.70 -5.67
CA LEU A 102 35.41 10.11 -5.80
C LEU A 102 34.93 10.66 -7.14
N VAL A 103 34.18 11.75 -7.08
CA VAL A 103 33.68 12.44 -8.27
C VAL A 103 34.06 13.92 -8.24
N ASP A 104 34.26 14.46 -9.43
CA ASP A 104 34.47 15.90 -9.58
C ASP A 104 33.13 16.64 -9.44
N GLY A 105 33.19 17.87 -8.92
CA GLY A 105 31.99 18.67 -8.65
C GLY A 105 31.67 18.77 -7.16
N LYS A 106 30.51 19.34 -6.85
CA LYS A 106 30.05 19.59 -5.46
C LYS A 106 28.81 18.79 -5.06
N ALA A 107 28.22 18.06 -6.01
CA ALA A 107 27.00 17.29 -5.80
C ALA A 107 27.32 15.80 -5.60
N ILE A 108 26.54 15.16 -4.73
CA ILE A 108 26.60 13.71 -4.52
C ILE A 108 25.92 13.02 -5.71
N LYS A 109 26.58 12.05 -6.34
CA LYS A 109 25.95 11.22 -7.37
C LYS A 109 25.25 10.03 -6.72
N LEU A 110 23.96 9.90 -6.98
CA LEU A 110 23.13 8.81 -6.45
C LEU A 110 22.69 7.88 -7.58
N HIS A 111 22.70 6.58 -7.30
CA HIS A 111 22.21 5.58 -8.22
C HIS A 111 20.70 5.75 -8.48
N PRO A 112 20.23 5.81 -9.73
CA PRO A 112 18.82 6.11 -10.03
C PRO A 112 17.82 5.11 -9.46
N LEU A 113 18.18 3.82 -9.35
CA LEU A 113 17.30 2.81 -8.75
C LEU A 113 17.13 2.97 -7.23
N ALA A 114 18.07 3.60 -6.53
CA ALA A 114 17.97 3.86 -5.09
C ALA A 114 17.02 5.01 -4.76
N CYS A 115 16.68 5.87 -5.72
CA CYS A 115 15.82 7.05 -5.52
C CYS A 115 14.44 6.68 -4.95
N THR A 116 13.87 5.56 -5.35
CA THR A 116 12.56 5.09 -4.88
C THR A 116 12.56 4.82 -3.36
N ALA A 117 13.63 4.19 -2.84
CA ALA A 117 13.76 3.88 -1.43
C ALA A 117 13.90 5.15 -0.57
N PHE A 118 14.61 6.16 -1.06
CA PHE A 118 14.78 7.45 -0.41
C PHE A 118 13.61 8.41 -0.65
N ASN A 119 12.69 8.09 -1.54
CA ASN A 119 11.70 9.03 -2.08
C ASN A 119 12.36 10.33 -2.56
N ALA A 120 13.53 10.20 -3.22
CA ALA A 120 14.37 11.31 -3.67
C ALA A 120 14.13 11.61 -5.15
N ASP A 121 14.18 12.90 -5.50
CA ASP A 121 14.25 13.38 -6.87
C ASP A 121 15.42 14.38 -7.04
N PHE A 122 15.69 14.80 -8.25
CA PHE A 122 16.84 15.61 -8.57
C PHE A 122 16.47 17.08 -8.85
N ASP A 123 15.42 17.57 -8.22
CA ASP A 123 14.92 18.94 -8.35
C ASP A 123 15.59 19.94 -7.39
N GLY A 124 16.59 19.51 -6.64
CA GLY A 124 17.30 20.29 -5.62
C GLY A 124 17.37 19.60 -4.26
N ASP A 125 16.94 18.36 -4.19
CA ASP A 125 17.03 17.54 -2.98
C ASP A 125 18.47 17.44 -2.48
N GLN A 126 18.61 17.40 -1.15
CA GLN A 126 19.88 17.23 -0.45
C GLN A 126 19.87 15.94 0.34
N MET A 127 21.03 15.32 0.44
CA MET A 127 21.26 14.15 1.29
C MET A 127 22.40 14.38 2.25
N ALA A 128 22.27 13.80 3.45
CA ALA A 128 23.33 13.76 4.44
C ALA A 128 24.20 12.52 4.22
N VAL A 129 25.51 12.67 4.44
CA VAL A 129 26.52 11.61 4.40
C VAL A 129 27.06 11.42 5.82
N HIS A 130 27.16 10.18 6.28
CA HIS A 130 27.75 9.84 7.57
C HIS A 130 28.80 8.76 7.38
N VAL A 131 29.92 8.89 8.12
CA VAL A 131 31.03 7.93 8.05
C VAL A 131 31.01 7.04 9.30
N PRO A 132 30.83 5.72 9.19
CA PRO A 132 30.99 4.79 10.31
C PRO A 132 32.45 4.75 10.76
N LEU A 133 32.69 4.91 12.06
CA LEU A 133 34.06 5.05 12.59
C LEU A 133 34.64 3.72 13.06
N SER A 134 33.87 2.90 13.77
CA SER A 134 34.35 1.62 14.30
C SER A 134 34.30 0.50 13.25
N LEU A 135 35.12 -0.54 13.42
CA LEU A 135 35.12 -1.69 12.52
C LEU A 135 33.80 -2.45 12.59
N GLU A 136 33.18 -2.53 13.77
CA GLU A 136 31.87 -3.15 13.96
C GLU A 136 30.78 -2.38 13.18
N ALA A 137 30.78 -1.03 13.28
CA ALA A 137 29.83 -0.21 12.55
C ALA A 137 30.02 -0.31 11.03
N GLN A 138 31.28 -0.40 10.55
CA GLN A 138 31.58 -0.63 9.13
C GLN A 138 31.11 -2.03 8.68
N ALA A 139 31.28 -3.05 9.50
CA ALA A 139 30.81 -4.40 9.23
C ALA A 139 29.27 -4.43 9.14
N GLU A 140 28.57 -3.82 10.09
CA GLU A 140 27.10 -3.71 10.05
C GLU A 140 26.63 -2.91 8.81
N ALA A 141 27.27 -1.81 8.49
CA ALA A 141 26.98 -1.03 7.30
C ALA A 141 27.12 -1.87 6.02
N ARG A 142 28.15 -2.71 5.94
CA ARG A 142 28.43 -3.56 4.78
C ARG A 142 27.48 -4.76 4.68
N PHE A 143 27.21 -5.47 5.78
CA PHE A 143 26.45 -6.70 5.72
C PHE A 143 24.93 -6.48 5.82
N LEU A 144 24.46 -5.43 6.52
CA LEU A 144 23.05 -5.20 6.76
C LEU A 144 22.48 -4.01 5.96
N MET A 145 23.26 -2.93 5.78
CA MET A 145 22.71 -1.67 5.29
C MET A 145 23.08 -1.36 3.83
N LEU A 146 23.95 -2.12 3.18
CA LEU A 146 24.30 -1.90 1.78
C LEU A 146 23.06 -1.98 0.88
N ALA A 147 22.98 -1.10 -0.11
CA ALA A 147 21.80 -0.97 -0.96
C ALA A 147 21.44 -2.27 -1.70
N HIS A 148 22.43 -3.07 -2.10
CA HIS A 148 22.16 -4.35 -2.77
C HIS A 148 21.57 -5.43 -1.85
N ASN A 149 21.71 -5.32 -0.51
CA ASN A 149 21.08 -6.23 0.45
C ASN A 149 19.63 -5.82 0.78
N ASN A 150 19.21 -4.61 0.42
CA ASN A 150 17.91 -4.05 0.74
C ASN A 150 17.05 -3.86 -0.51
N ILE A 151 16.93 -4.91 -1.33
CA ILE A 151 16.13 -4.89 -2.57
C ILE A 151 14.63 -4.96 -2.27
N LEU A 152 14.22 -5.69 -1.23
CA LEU A 152 12.82 -5.89 -0.87
C LEU A 152 12.35 -4.92 0.21
N LYS A 153 11.06 -4.57 0.16
CA LYS A 153 10.41 -3.80 1.23
C LYS A 153 10.14 -4.68 2.44
N PRO A 154 10.43 -4.23 3.66
CA PRO A 154 10.13 -4.99 4.87
C PRO A 154 8.62 -5.12 5.17
N GLN A 155 7.77 -4.34 4.52
CA GLN A 155 6.32 -4.32 4.74
C GLN A 155 5.58 -5.43 3.98
N ASP A 156 5.89 -5.66 2.72
CA ASP A 156 5.16 -6.57 1.82
C ASP A 156 6.08 -7.55 1.06
N GLY A 157 7.40 -7.41 1.18
CA GLY A 157 8.37 -8.22 0.49
C GLY A 157 8.36 -8.03 -1.04
N LYS A 158 7.75 -6.96 -1.55
CA LYS A 158 7.84 -6.58 -2.97
C LYS A 158 9.11 -5.79 -3.22
N PRO A 159 9.69 -5.83 -4.43
CA PRO A 159 10.89 -5.05 -4.72
C PRO A 159 10.65 -3.54 -4.56
N VAL A 160 11.50 -2.88 -3.76
CA VAL A 160 11.54 -1.41 -3.69
C VAL A 160 12.42 -0.86 -4.80
N ILE A 161 13.49 -1.59 -5.11
CA ILE A 161 14.42 -1.27 -6.19
C ILE A 161 13.87 -1.87 -7.48
N SER A 162 13.17 -1.05 -8.25
CA SER A 162 12.61 -1.44 -9.54
C SER A 162 12.89 -0.36 -10.59
N PRO A 163 13.09 -0.75 -11.86
CA PRO A 163 13.26 0.20 -12.95
C PRO A 163 12.07 1.19 -13.03
N SER A 164 12.37 2.44 -13.35
CA SER A 164 11.38 3.51 -13.45
C SER A 164 11.68 4.44 -14.63
N GLN A 165 10.69 5.21 -15.04
CA GLN A 165 10.80 6.27 -16.06
C GLN A 165 11.54 5.82 -17.32
N ASP A 166 12.70 6.41 -17.65
CA ASP A 166 13.47 6.15 -18.88
C ASP A 166 13.94 4.69 -19.01
N MET A 167 14.21 4.03 -17.89
CA MET A 167 14.57 2.60 -17.91
C MET A 167 13.39 1.74 -18.38
N VAL A 168 12.17 2.06 -17.92
CA VAL A 168 10.96 1.33 -18.31
C VAL A 168 10.63 1.58 -19.78
N ILE A 169 10.65 2.83 -20.22
CA ILE A 169 10.30 3.14 -21.61
C ILE A 169 11.32 2.58 -22.59
N GLY A 170 12.61 2.55 -22.23
CA GLY A 170 13.65 1.92 -23.05
C GLY A 170 13.44 0.41 -23.20
N CYS A 171 13.12 -0.31 -22.13
CA CYS A 171 12.80 -1.73 -22.17
C CYS A 171 11.50 -1.99 -22.94
N TYR A 172 10.49 -1.14 -22.78
CA TYR A 172 9.22 -1.21 -23.50
C TYR A 172 9.45 -1.03 -25.01
N TYR A 173 10.20 0.01 -25.41
CA TYR A 173 10.56 0.27 -26.81
C TYR A 173 11.32 -0.89 -27.44
N LEU A 174 12.19 -1.55 -26.66
CA LEU A 174 12.96 -2.70 -27.10
C LEU A 174 12.08 -3.93 -27.33
N THR A 175 11.04 -4.14 -26.55
CA THR A 175 10.22 -5.37 -26.55
C THR A 175 8.90 -5.26 -27.31
N ILE A 176 8.51 -4.05 -27.77
CA ILE A 176 7.32 -3.84 -28.61
C ILE A 176 7.52 -4.50 -29.96
N GLU A 177 6.45 -5.04 -30.54
CA GLU A 177 6.45 -5.70 -31.84
C GLU A 177 5.77 -4.82 -32.90
N ASN A 178 6.40 -4.73 -34.08
CA ASN A 178 5.85 -4.06 -35.26
C ASN A 178 5.70 -5.06 -36.38
N PRO A 179 4.49 -5.60 -36.64
CA PRO A 179 4.26 -6.57 -37.73
C PRO A 179 4.63 -6.06 -39.11
N ASN A 180 4.54 -4.75 -39.31
CA ASN A 180 4.83 -4.10 -40.59
C ASN A 180 6.26 -3.50 -40.65
N GLY A 181 7.13 -3.87 -39.70
CA GLY A 181 8.49 -3.36 -39.63
C GLY A 181 9.34 -3.80 -40.85
N LYS A 182 10.38 -3.00 -41.14
CA LYS A 182 11.34 -3.33 -42.20
C LYS A 182 11.99 -4.68 -41.93
N GLY A 183 11.97 -5.59 -42.89
CA GLY A 183 12.59 -6.93 -42.78
C GLY A 183 11.80 -7.94 -41.97
N ALA A 184 10.50 -7.73 -41.72
CA ALA A 184 9.64 -8.69 -41.06
C ALA A 184 9.62 -10.03 -41.76
N GLY A 185 9.66 -11.15 -41.00
CA GLY A 185 9.61 -12.52 -41.51
C GLY A 185 10.97 -13.07 -41.99
N ARG A 186 12.07 -12.34 -41.92
CA ARG A 186 13.40 -12.86 -42.29
C ARG A 186 13.87 -13.92 -41.31
N VAL A 187 14.62 -14.88 -41.84
CA VAL A 187 15.21 -16.02 -41.09
C VAL A 187 16.72 -15.81 -40.96
N PHE A 188 17.24 -15.90 -39.75
CA PHE A 188 18.67 -15.76 -39.44
C PHE A 188 19.21 -17.05 -38.85
N ARG A 189 20.47 -17.34 -39.20
CA ARG A 189 21.15 -18.54 -38.72
C ARG A 189 21.55 -18.43 -37.23
N ASN A 190 21.96 -17.27 -36.79
CA ASN A 190 22.42 -17.01 -35.43
C ASN A 190 21.91 -15.64 -34.97
N PRO A 191 21.83 -15.34 -33.63
CA PRO A 191 21.55 -14.01 -33.09
C PRO A 191 22.54 -12.94 -33.62
N ASP A 192 23.83 -13.28 -33.77
CA ASP A 192 24.86 -12.33 -34.26
C ASP A 192 24.59 -11.86 -35.69
N GLU A 193 24.09 -12.76 -36.57
CA GLU A 193 23.68 -12.38 -37.91
C GLU A 193 22.50 -11.40 -37.91
N ALA A 194 21.56 -11.57 -36.99
CA ALA A 194 20.46 -10.62 -36.80
C ALA A 194 20.97 -9.25 -36.29
N HIS A 195 21.98 -9.23 -35.41
CA HIS A 195 22.64 -8.01 -34.96
C HIS A 195 23.36 -7.28 -36.14
N MET A 196 24.06 -8.05 -37.00
CA MET A 196 24.68 -7.46 -38.19
C MET A 196 23.65 -6.88 -39.17
N ALA A 197 22.54 -7.60 -39.38
CA ALA A 197 21.46 -7.12 -40.23
C ALA A 197 20.81 -5.82 -39.69
N TYR A 198 20.73 -5.67 -38.36
CA TYR A 198 20.29 -4.45 -37.71
C TYR A 198 21.30 -3.31 -37.92
N ALA A 199 22.60 -3.57 -37.74
CA ALA A 199 23.65 -2.58 -37.98
C ALA A 199 23.69 -2.10 -39.42
N LEU A 200 23.31 -2.97 -40.37
CA LEU A 200 23.16 -2.64 -41.80
C LEU A 200 21.79 -2.03 -42.15
N GLU A 201 20.97 -1.70 -41.14
CA GLU A 201 19.62 -1.14 -41.31
C GLU A 201 18.68 -1.99 -42.20
N GLN A 202 18.90 -3.30 -42.27
CA GLN A 202 18.05 -4.23 -43.04
C GLN A 202 16.80 -4.67 -42.27
N ILE A 203 16.87 -4.65 -40.94
CA ILE A 203 15.78 -4.93 -40.02
C ILE A 203 15.68 -3.83 -38.95
N THR A 204 14.52 -3.72 -38.32
CA THR A 204 14.32 -2.88 -37.12
C THR A 204 14.34 -3.74 -35.86
N LEU A 205 14.55 -3.14 -34.69
CA LEU A 205 14.53 -3.85 -33.40
C LEU A 205 13.20 -4.55 -33.11
N GLN A 206 12.11 -4.01 -33.65
CA GLN A 206 10.73 -4.39 -33.39
C GLN A 206 10.13 -5.32 -34.46
N SER A 207 10.87 -5.57 -35.56
CA SER A 207 10.41 -6.45 -36.63
C SER A 207 10.37 -7.90 -36.17
N PRO A 208 9.28 -8.67 -36.41
CA PRO A 208 9.24 -10.09 -36.14
C PRO A 208 10.21 -10.82 -37.10
N ILE A 209 11.10 -11.60 -36.54
CA ILE A 209 12.14 -12.37 -37.23
C ILE A 209 12.15 -13.79 -36.72
N LYS A 210 12.73 -14.68 -37.51
CA LYS A 210 12.98 -16.08 -37.17
C LYS A 210 14.46 -16.28 -36.93
N VAL A 211 14.85 -16.73 -35.75
CA VAL A 211 16.26 -16.91 -35.40
C VAL A 211 16.48 -18.34 -34.92
N ARG A 212 17.52 -18.99 -35.43
CA ARG A 212 17.97 -20.28 -34.94
C ARG A 212 18.80 -20.09 -33.69
N ILE A 213 18.38 -20.70 -32.59
CA ILE A 213 19.11 -20.68 -31.30
C ILE A 213 19.66 -22.09 -31.05
N GLU A 214 20.89 -22.16 -30.62
CA GLU A 214 21.57 -23.36 -30.16
C GLU A 214 21.63 -23.35 -28.63
N ARG A 215 21.19 -24.43 -28.00
CA ARG A 215 21.22 -24.62 -26.54
C ARG A 215 21.71 -26.01 -26.21
N GLU A 216 22.29 -26.16 -25.03
CA GLU A 216 22.77 -27.42 -24.48
C GLU A 216 22.02 -27.73 -23.17
N PHE A 217 21.51 -28.94 -23.03
CA PHE A 217 20.85 -29.44 -21.84
C PHE A 217 21.35 -30.86 -21.55
N ASN A 218 21.87 -31.07 -20.33
CA ASN A 218 22.42 -32.36 -19.88
C ASN A 218 23.45 -33.02 -20.85
N GLY A 219 24.19 -32.18 -21.60
CA GLY A 219 25.19 -32.67 -22.57
C GLY A 219 24.66 -32.91 -23.98
N GLU A 220 23.36 -32.81 -24.21
CA GLU A 220 22.75 -32.84 -25.52
C GLU A 220 22.63 -31.44 -26.12
N LYS A 221 23.18 -31.28 -27.34
CA LYS A 221 23.08 -29.99 -28.07
C LYS A 221 21.91 -30.08 -29.05
N GLY A 222 21.06 -29.10 -28.98
CA GLY A 222 19.95 -28.95 -29.92
C GLY A 222 19.92 -27.57 -30.57
N SER A 223 19.22 -27.46 -31.66
CA SER A 223 18.97 -26.17 -32.33
C SER A 223 17.53 -26.10 -32.79
N LYS A 224 16.87 -24.96 -32.54
CA LYS A 224 15.48 -24.68 -32.90
C LYS A 224 15.34 -23.28 -33.47
N ILE A 225 14.46 -23.11 -34.43
CA ILE A 225 14.11 -21.80 -34.97
C ILE A 225 12.94 -21.27 -34.12
N ILE A 226 13.13 -20.09 -33.55
CA ILE A 226 12.10 -19.40 -32.77
C ILE A 226 11.63 -18.13 -33.47
N ASP A 227 10.36 -17.83 -33.32
CA ASP A 227 9.76 -16.57 -33.77
C ASP A 227 9.90 -15.52 -32.63
N THR A 228 10.62 -14.45 -32.91
CA THR A 228 10.88 -13.41 -31.91
C THR A 228 11.23 -12.07 -32.58
N THR A 229 11.60 -11.05 -31.81
CA THR A 229 12.18 -9.81 -32.33
C THR A 229 13.63 -9.67 -31.86
N LEU A 230 14.45 -8.93 -32.59
CA LEU A 230 15.83 -8.67 -32.17
C LEU A 230 15.87 -7.98 -30.80
N GLY A 231 14.93 -7.08 -30.52
CA GLY A 231 14.85 -6.41 -29.24
C GLY A 231 14.62 -7.37 -28.07
N ARG A 232 13.75 -8.38 -28.22
CA ARG A 232 13.51 -9.41 -27.18
C ARG A 232 14.74 -10.29 -26.98
N LEU A 233 15.49 -10.60 -28.01
CA LEU A 233 16.77 -11.33 -27.89
C LEU A 233 17.75 -10.54 -27.03
N ILE A 234 17.99 -9.27 -27.35
CA ILE A 234 18.89 -8.38 -26.60
C ILE A 234 18.45 -8.25 -25.12
N PHE A 235 17.14 -8.17 -24.87
CA PHE A 235 16.63 -8.09 -23.50
C PHE A 235 16.87 -9.40 -22.74
N ASN A 236 16.66 -10.54 -23.36
CA ASN A 236 16.88 -11.84 -22.72
C ASN A 236 18.38 -12.14 -22.48
N ASP A 237 19.29 -11.59 -23.26
CA ASP A 237 20.74 -11.73 -23.04
C ASP A 237 21.20 -11.07 -21.73
N ALA A 238 20.50 -10.03 -21.28
CA ALA A 238 20.77 -9.38 -20.01
C ALA A 238 20.17 -10.12 -18.79
N LEU A 239 19.31 -11.13 -19.03
CA LEU A 239 18.62 -11.86 -17.98
C LEU A 239 19.18 -13.28 -17.84
N PRO A 240 19.29 -13.79 -16.61
CA PRO A 240 19.53 -15.22 -16.39
C PRO A 240 18.36 -16.04 -16.98
N GLN A 241 18.67 -17.08 -17.72
CA GLN A 241 17.66 -17.91 -18.39
C GLN A 241 17.07 -19.01 -17.49
N ASN A 242 17.14 -18.84 -16.16
CA ASN A 242 16.61 -19.76 -15.14
C ASN A 242 15.84 -18.99 -14.06
N LEU A 243 15.05 -18.01 -14.45
CA LEU A 243 14.23 -17.22 -13.53
C LEU A 243 13.00 -17.97 -13.01
N GLY A 244 12.51 -18.96 -13.78
CA GLY A 244 11.36 -19.79 -13.40
C GLY A 244 10.01 -19.33 -13.97
N PHE A 245 9.99 -18.41 -14.94
CA PHE A 245 8.77 -18.09 -15.69
C PHE A 245 8.37 -19.24 -16.62
N LYS A 246 9.36 -19.97 -17.12
CA LYS A 246 9.17 -21.15 -17.95
C LYS A 246 9.72 -22.38 -17.24
N LYS A 247 8.96 -23.50 -17.25
CA LYS A 247 9.47 -24.78 -16.77
C LYS A 247 10.48 -25.29 -17.79
N ARG A 248 11.64 -25.78 -17.32
CA ARG A 248 12.74 -26.25 -18.16
C ARG A 248 13.05 -27.71 -17.82
N GLU A 249 12.13 -28.60 -18.23
CA GLU A 249 12.21 -30.02 -17.95
C GLU A 249 12.79 -30.78 -19.13
N CYS A 250 12.63 -30.23 -20.34
CA CYS A 250 13.08 -30.87 -21.59
C CYS A 250 14.01 -29.96 -22.41
N LEU A 251 14.74 -30.52 -23.37
CA LEU A 251 15.59 -29.77 -24.30
C LEU A 251 14.77 -28.75 -25.13
N ASP A 252 13.54 -29.08 -25.48
CA ASP A 252 12.64 -28.19 -26.22
C ASP A 252 12.26 -26.95 -25.45
N ASP A 253 12.10 -27.05 -24.14
CA ASP A 253 11.76 -25.92 -23.24
C ASP A 253 12.93 -24.94 -23.11
N MET A 254 14.17 -25.39 -23.33
CA MET A 254 15.35 -24.52 -23.26
C MET A 254 15.41 -23.52 -24.42
N PHE A 255 14.68 -23.76 -25.52
CA PHE A 255 14.61 -22.83 -26.65
C PHE A 255 13.59 -21.72 -26.44
N GLU A 256 12.68 -21.87 -25.49
CA GLU A 256 11.76 -20.79 -25.15
C GLU A 256 12.50 -19.67 -24.42
N LEU A 257 12.26 -18.42 -24.86
CA LEU A 257 12.79 -17.25 -24.18
C LEU A 257 12.09 -17.07 -22.84
N GLU A 258 12.83 -16.68 -21.81
CA GLU A 258 12.28 -16.44 -20.47
C GLU A 258 11.24 -15.30 -20.50
N VAL A 259 11.49 -14.27 -21.28
CA VAL A 259 10.59 -13.15 -21.50
C VAL A 259 10.30 -12.98 -22.98
N ASP A 260 9.12 -13.38 -23.42
CA ASP A 260 8.65 -13.26 -24.80
C ASP A 260 7.41 -12.37 -24.93
N GLN A 261 7.18 -11.51 -23.98
CA GLN A 261 6.06 -10.59 -23.93
C GLN A 261 6.53 -9.14 -23.89
N LEU A 262 5.59 -8.22 -24.11
CA LEU A 262 5.83 -6.80 -23.96
C LEU A 262 6.17 -6.45 -22.50
N VAL A 263 7.28 -5.77 -22.28
CA VAL A 263 7.82 -5.49 -20.94
C VAL A 263 7.49 -4.08 -20.51
N GLY A 264 6.58 -3.94 -19.57
CA GLY A 264 6.27 -2.68 -18.88
C GLY A 264 6.73 -2.72 -17.42
N LYS A 265 6.36 -1.68 -16.66
CA LYS A 265 6.76 -1.51 -15.25
C LYS A 265 6.39 -2.71 -14.37
N LYS A 266 5.17 -3.26 -14.56
CA LYS A 266 4.69 -4.42 -13.77
C LYS A 266 5.52 -5.66 -14.06
N GLN A 267 5.79 -5.94 -15.33
CA GLN A 267 6.59 -7.08 -15.77
C GLN A 267 8.04 -6.96 -15.26
N LEU A 268 8.64 -5.77 -15.33
CA LEU A 268 9.97 -5.53 -14.75
C LEU A 268 10.01 -5.79 -13.25
N SER A 269 9.00 -5.34 -12.50
CA SER A 269 8.91 -5.62 -11.06
C SER A 269 8.81 -7.12 -10.77
N ASN A 270 8.04 -7.87 -11.57
CA ASN A 270 7.93 -9.33 -11.44
C ASN A 270 9.25 -10.03 -11.79
N ILE A 271 9.96 -9.56 -12.82
CA ILE A 271 11.28 -10.09 -13.19
C ILE A 271 12.27 -9.91 -12.05
N VAL A 272 12.27 -8.74 -11.40
CA VAL A 272 13.14 -8.46 -10.26
C VAL A 272 12.80 -9.37 -9.07
N ASP A 273 11.51 -9.55 -8.75
CA ASP A 273 11.06 -10.43 -7.66
C ASP A 273 11.47 -11.89 -7.90
N MET A 274 11.24 -12.40 -9.11
CA MET A 274 11.64 -13.76 -9.49
C MET A 274 13.15 -13.92 -9.51
N CYS A 275 13.89 -12.92 -10.00
CA CYS A 275 15.34 -12.95 -10.00
C CYS A 275 15.92 -12.98 -8.58
N PHE A 276 15.37 -12.18 -7.67
CA PHE A 276 15.76 -12.19 -6.27
C PHE A 276 15.56 -13.57 -5.63
N ARG A 277 14.42 -14.19 -5.87
CA ARG A 277 14.07 -15.50 -5.29
C ARG A 277 14.88 -16.65 -5.88
N SER A 278 15.17 -16.63 -7.19
CA SER A 278 15.87 -17.72 -7.88
C SER A 278 17.39 -17.62 -7.78
N GLN A 279 17.95 -16.40 -7.82
CA GLN A 279 19.38 -16.15 -7.95
C GLN A 279 20.02 -15.50 -6.71
N GLY A 280 19.21 -15.00 -5.77
CA GLY A 280 19.68 -14.27 -4.59
C GLY A 280 20.04 -12.80 -4.85
N GLU A 281 20.42 -12.11 -3.77
CA GLU A 281 20.61 -10.65 -3.74
C GLU A 281 21.69 -10.15 -4.70
N HIS A 282 22.86 -10.78 -4.67
CA HIS A 282 24.03 -10.31 -5.44
C HIS A 282 23.81 -10.38 -6.96
N LYS A 283 23.29 -11.51 -7.46
CA LYS A 283 23.01 -11.66 -8.90
C LYS A 283 21.87 -10.76 -9.35
N CYS A 284 20.86 -10.58 -8.48
CA CYS A 284 19.75 -9.66 -8.75
C CYS A 284 20.26 -8.22 -8.93
N ALA A 285 21.23 -7.78 -8.12
CA ALA A 285 21.83 -6.45 -8.27
C ALA A 285 22.54 -6.28 -9.63
N LEU A 286 23.26 -7.30 -10.10
CA LEU A 286 23.90 -7.27 -11.43
C LEU A 286 22.87 -7.19 -12.57
N VAL A 287 21.78 -7.95 -12.46
CA VAL A 287 20.68 -7.93 -13.44
C VAL A 287 20.01 -6.55 -13.45
N LEU A 288 19.79 -5.94 -12.29
CA LEU A 288 19.22 -4.59 -12.18
C LEU A 288 20.13 -3.55 -12.87
N ASP A 289 21.45 -3.63 -12.68
CA ASP A 289 22.41 -2.75 -13.37
C ASP A 289 22.41 -2.97 -14.88
N ALA A 290 22.27 -4.23 -15.35
CA ALA A 290 22.17 -4.54 -16.77
C ALA A 290 20.86 -3.99 -17.37
N ILE A 291 19.71 -4.17 -16.70
CA ILE A 291 18.42 -3.61 -17.14
C ILE A 291 18.48 -2.09 -17.19
N LYS A 292 19.08 -1.45 -16.18
CA LYS A 292 19.29 0.00 -16.15
C LYS A 292 20.08 0.47 -17.38
N ALA A 293 21.21 -0.17 -17.67
CA ALA A 293 22.09 0.19 -18.79
C ALA A 293 21.38 0.03 -20.14
N LEU A 294 20.66 -1.10 -20.32
CA LEU A 294 19.82 -1.33 -21.52
C LEU A 294 18.70 -0.31 -21.64
N GLY A 295 17.98 -0.07 -20.56
CA GLY A 295 16.86 0.89 -20.55
C GLY A 295 17.30 2.27 -20.99
N TYR A 296 18.37 2.83 -20.42
CA TYR A 296 18.90 4.13 -20.84
C TYR A 296 19.41 4.14 -22.27
N LYS A 297 20.15 3.10 -22.68
CA LYS A 297 20.64 2.99 -24.06
C LYS A 297 19.51 3.03 -25.07
N TYR A 298 18.47 2.21 -24.87
CA TYR A 298 17.37 2.11 -25.84
C TYR A 298 16.32 3.20 -25.69
N ALA A 299 16.20 3.87 -24.56
CA ALA A 299 15.47 5.12 -24.44
C ALA A 299 16.11 6.23 -25.28
N THR A 300 17.44 6.30 -25.27
CA THR A 300 18.23 7.26 -26.11
C THR A 300 18.09 6.93 -27.59
N VAL A 301 18.23 5.65 -27.98
CA VAL A 301 18.07 5.21 -29.37
C VAL A 301 16.65 5.44 -29.87
N GLY A 302 15.64 5.16 -29.05
CA GLY A 302 14.23 5.36 -29.38
C GLY A 302 13.84 6.83 -29.51
N SER A 303 14.57 7.73 -28.84
CA SER A 303 14.39 9.19 -28.91
C SER A 303 12.93 9.64 -28.76
N LEU A 304 12.19 8.98 -27.84
CA LEU A 304 10.75 9.19 -27.68
C LEU A 304 10.49 10.58 -27.07
N THR A 305 9.77 11.40 -27.79
CA THR A 305 9.34 12.74 -27.36
C THR A 305 7.84 12.89 -27.53
N VAL A 306 7.24 13.81 -26.77
CA VAL A 306 5.81 14.11 -26.85
C VAL A 306 5.62 15.49 -27.45
N SER A 307 4.79 15.57 -28.48
CA SER A 307 4.36 16.84 -29.08
C SER A 307 2.85 17.06 -28.88
N VAL A 308 2.40 18.31 -29.03
CA VAL A 308 0.96 18.66 -29.03
C VAL A 308 0.19 17.92 -30.13
N ALA A 309 0.85 17.62 -31.24
CA ALA A 309 0.24 16.90 -32.36
C ALA A 309 -0.08 15.44 -32.05
N ASP A 310 0.67 14.83 -31.11
CA ASP A 310 0.47 13.43 -30.69
C ASP A 310 -0.78 13.24 -29.82
N ILE A 311 -1.30 14.34 -29.25
CA ILE A 311 -2.53 14.35 -28.45
C ILE A 311 -3.72 14.36 -29.42
N LYS A 312 -4.20 13.20 -29.84
CA LYS A 312 -5.37 13.09 -30.71
C LYS A 312 -6.66 13.11 -29.92
N ILE A 313 -7.57 13.99 -30.26
CA ILE A 313 -8.89 14.09 -29.66
C ILE A 313 -9.79 13.01 -30.27
N PRO A 314 -10.47 12.18 -29.47
CA PRO A 314 -11.37 11.16 -30.00
C PRO A 314 -12.54 11.81 -30.78
N PRO A 315 -12.88 11.31 -31.99
CA PRO A 315 -13.96 11.91 -32.81
C PRO A 315 -15.33 11.76 -32.12
N MET A 316 -15.51 10.76 -31.26
CA MET A 316 -16.76 10.50 -30.52
C MET A 316 -17.00 11.47 -29.36
N LYS A 317 -16.04 12.34 -29.02
CA LYS A 317 -16.15 13.26 -27.87
C LYS A 317 -17.43 14.09 -27.95
N GLN A 318 -17.66 14.74 -29.10
CA GLN A 318 -18.81 15.64 -29.26
C GLN A 318 -20.14 14.90 -29.14
N GLN A 319 -20.24 13.72 -29.74
CA GLN A 319 -21.46 12.88 -29.65
C GLN A 319 -21.79 12.51 -28.21
N LEU A 320 -20.79 12.04 -27.42
CA LEU A 320 -20.97 11.70 -26.03
C LEU A 320 -21.37 12.90 -25.17
N LEU A 321 -20.82 14.06 -25.43
CA LEU A 321 -21.21 15.30 -24.76
C LEU A 321 -22.67 15.68 -25.06
N ASP A 322 -23.08 15.65 -26.32
CA ASP A 322 -24.45 16.00 -26.75
C ASP A 322 -25.48 15.00 -26.19
N GLU A 323 -25.17 13.70 -26.13
CA GLU A 323 -26.01 12.71 -25.52
C GLU A 323 -26.16 12.90 -23.98
N THR A 324 -25.04 13.25 -23.32
CA THR A 324 -25.08 13.52 -21.90
C THR A 324 -25.85 14.78 -21.57
N ASP A 325 -25.71 15.83 -22.37
CA ASP A 325 -26.50 17.05 -22.22
C ASP A 325 -27.99 16.80 -22.34
N LYS A 326 -28.45 15.97 -23.28
CA LYS A 326 -29.86 15.57 -23.40
C LYS A 326 -30.35 14.85 -22.17
N LYS A 327 -29.52 13.92 -21.61
CA LYS A 327 -29.88 13.21 -20.37
C LYS A 327 -29.97 14.15 -19.17
N VAL A 328 -29.03 15.10 -19.05
CA VAL A 328 -29.04 16.12 -17.99
C VAL A 328 -30.23 17.04 -18.11
N ALA A 329 -30.58 17.48 -19.35
CA ALA A 329 -31.78 18.29 -19.60
C ALA A 329 -33.05 17.57 -19.14
N HIS A 330 -33.18 16.26 -19.46
CA HIS A 330 -34.32 15.46 -19.03
C HIS A 330 -34.39 15.31 -17.47
N VAL A 331 -33.25 15.14 -16.78
CA VAL A 331 -33.23 15.13 -15.31
C VAL A 331 -33.69 16.48 -14.74
N ASN A 332 -33.30 17.60 -15.36
CA ASN A 332 -33.74 18.93 -14.94
C ASN A 332 -35.25 19.16 -15.21
N GLU A 333 -35.77 18.62 -16.29
CA GLU A 333 -37.23 18.64 -16.59
C GLU A 333 -38.00 17.87 -15.52
N MET A 334 -37.59 16.64 -15.17
CA MET A 334 -38.19 15.87 -14.09
C MET A 334 -38.14 16.60 -12.74
N PHE A 335 -37.08 17.34 -12.48
CA PHE A 335 -36.98 18.19 -11.29
C PHE A 335 -37.96 19.35 -11.33
N ALA A 336 -38.09 20.03 -12.49
CA ALA A 336 -39.05 21.13 -12.70
C ALA A 336 -40.52 20.66 -12.54
N GLU A 337 -40.82 19.43 -12.93
CA GLU A 337 -42.11 18.77 -12.72
C GLU A 337 -42.35 18.32 -11.28
N GLY A 338 -41.36 18.45 -10.39
CA GLY A 338 -41.49 18.08 -8.97
C GLY A 338 -41.36 16.58 -8.69
N LEU A 339 -40.89 15.79 -9.68
CA LEU A 339 -40.74 14.33 -9.55
C LEU A 339 -39.48 13.94 -8.79
N LEU A 340 -38.49 14.84 -8.67
CA LEU A 340 -37.20 14.62 -8.02
C LEU A 340 -36.95 15.65 -6.92
N SER A 341 -36.23 15.23 -5.86
CA SER A 341 -35.67 16.16 -4.89
C SER A 341 -34.40 16.82 -5.44
N GLU A 342 -33.97 17.94 -4.84
CA GLU A 342 -32.74 18.61 -5.28
C GLU A 342 -31.49 17.72 -5.07
N ASP A 343 -31.42 16.98 -3.98
CA ASP A 343 -30.31 16.07 -3.70
C ASP A 343 -30.23 14.91 -4.69
N GLU A 344 -31.41 14.40 -5.13
CA GLU A 344 -31.49 13.40 -6.20
C GLU A 344 -31.05 13.93 -7.55
N ARG A 345 -31.57 15.10 -7.92
CA ARG A 345 -31.18 15.78 -9.15
C ARG A 345 -29.65 15.95 -9.19
N TYR A 346 -29.09 16.50 -8.12
CA TYR A 346 -27.66 16.71 -7.96
C TYR A 346 -26.87 15.40 -8.13
N SER A 347 -27.26 14.37 -7.42
CA SER A 347 -26.59 13.07 -7.49
C SER A 347 -26.66 12.44 -8.88
N ARG A 348 -27.84 12.51 -9.55
CA ARG A 348 -28.02 11.99 -10.91
C ARG A 348 -27.17 12.73 -11.92
N VAL A 349 -27.13 14.08 -11.87
CA VAL A 349 -26.32 14.91 -12.78
C VAL A 349 -24.83 14.59 -12.63
N ILE A 350 -24.34 14.49 -11.39
CA ILE A 350 -22.92 14.12 -11.13
C ILE A 350 -22.60 12.73 -11.69
N ASN A 351 -23.47 11.74 -11.46
CA ASN A 351 -23.29 10.39 -11.96
C ASN A 351 -23.25 10.33 -13.49
N LEU A 352 -24.12 11.09 -14.16
CA LEU A 352 -24.12 11.16 -15.63
C LEU A 352 -22.81 11.74 -16.17
N TRP A 353 -22.29 12.82 -15.58
CA TRP A 353 -21.03 13.40 -16.00
C TRP A 353 -19.83 12.54 -15.67
N ASN A 354 -19.82 11.84 -14.52
CA ASN A 354 -18.79 10.88 -14.19
C ASN A 354 -18.78 9.70 -15.16
N THR A 355 -19.94 9.18 -15.52
CA THR A 355 -20.07 8.10 -16.51
C THR A 355 -19.54 8.56 -17.88
N CYS A 356 -19.90 9.75 -18.31
CA CYS A 356 -19.39 10.34 -19.56
C CYS A 356 -17.86 10.46 -19.54
N THR A 357 -17.30 11.00 -18.46
CA THR A 357 -15.85 11.17 -18.31
C THR A 357 -15.12 9.83 -18.33
N ASN A 358 -15.65 8.83 -17.63
CA ASN A 358 -15.07 7.48 -17.58
C ASN A 358 -15.15 6.79 -18.95
N THR A 359 -16.30 6.85 -19.63
CA THR A 359 -16.46 6.28 -20.97
C THR A 359 -15.49 6.93 -21.97
N LEU A 360 -15.35 8.25 -21.91
CA LEU A 360 -14.41 8.96 -22.77
C LEU A 360 -12.95 8.56 -22.47
N ARG A 361 -12.58 8.48 -21.18
CA ARG A 361 -11.25 8.04 -20.75
C ARG A 361 -10.90 6.66 -21.31
N ASP A 362 -11.82 5.72 -21.19
CA ASP A 362 -11.58 4.32 -21.56
C ASP A 362 -11.45 4.14 -23.08
N GLN A 363 -12.00 5.09 -23.87
CA GLN A 363 -11.90 5.08 -25.33
C GLN A 363 -10.67 5.80 -25.89
N ILE A 364 -9.98 6.66 -25.11
CA ILE A 364 -8.85 7.44 -25.63
C ILE A 364 -7.68 6.55 -26.01
N LEU A 365 -7.23 5.70 -25.09
CA LEU A 365 -6.03 4.86 -25.31
C LEU A 365 -6.18 3.86 -26.46
N PRO A 366 -7.30 3.13 -26.62
CA PRO A 366 -7.49 2.22 -27.76
C PRO A 366 -7.47 2.91 -29.13
N ASN A 367 -7.92 4.19 -29.19
CA ASN A 367 -7.98 4.97 -30.42
C ASN A 367 -6.63 5.59 -30.84
N LEU A 368 -5.62 5.55 -29.96
CA LEU A 368 -4.28 6.00 -30.28
C LEU A 368 -3.49 4.87 -30.96
N ASP A 369 -2.63 5.23 -31.91
CA ASP A 369 -1.68 4.33 -32.54
C ASP A 369 -0.79 3.65 -31.48
N PRO A 370 -0.51 2.32 -31.55
CA PRO A 370 0.43 1.65 -30.63
C PRO A 370 1.80 2.33 -30.53
N PHE A 371 2.28 2.96 -31.60
CA PHE A 371 3.56 3.71 -31.63
C PHE A 371 3.42 5.19 -31.29
N ASN A 372 2.24 5.63 -30.87
CA ASN A 372 2.10 7.00 -30.36
C ASN A 372 2.87 7.15 -29.04
N PRO A 373 3.77 8.15 -28.90
CA PRO A 373 4.58 8.32 -27.69
C PRO A 373 3.75 8.39 -26.40
N ILE A 374 2.60 9.07 -26.42
CA ILE A 374 1.73 9.20 -25.24
C ILE A 374 1.18 7.84 -24.81
N ARG A 375 0.76 7.02 -25.78
CA ARG A 375 0.30 5.66 -25.51
C ARG A 375 1.42 4.79 -24.95
N MET A 376 2.61 4.85 -25.56
CA MET A 376 3.77 4.10 -25.10
C MET A 376 4.17 4.49 -23.67
N PHE A 377 4.18 5.78 -23.29
CA PHE A 377 4.46 6.22 -21.94
C PHE A 377 3.42 5.72 -20.92
N THR A 378 2.15 5.72 -21.32
CA THR A 378 1.05 5.31 -20.43
C THR A 378 0.97 3.79 -20.28
N ASP A 379 1.01 3.05 -21.38
CA ASP A 379 0.91 1.58 -21.40
C ASP A 379 2.12 0.92 -20.74
N SER A 380 3.32 1.47 -20.93
CA SER A 380 4.53 1.01 -20.25
C SER A 380 4.49 1.24 -18.74
N GLY A 381 3.70 2.21 -18.27
CA GLY A 381 3.71 2.67 -16.88
C GLY A 381 4.97 3.48 -16.51
N ALA A 382 5.73 3.96 -17.51
CA ALA A 382 6.90 4.81 -17.28
C ALA A 382 6.51 6.17 -16.70
N ARG A 383 5.52 6.83 -17.33
CA ARG A 383 5.00 8.12 -16.86
C ARG A 383 3.57 8.35 -17.37
N GLY A 384 2.77 8.99 -16.53
CA GLY A 384 1.39 9.29 -16.88
C GLY A 384 0.40 8.19 -16.53
N SER A 385 -0.87 8.56 -16.50
CA SER A 385 -2.00 7.65 -16.27
C SER A 385 -3.11 7.95 -17.28
N ALA A 386 -4.01 7.00 -17.50
CA ALA A 386 -5.17 7.20 -18.38
C ALA A 386 -6.01 8.42 -17.99
N ALA A 387 -6.12 8.73 -16.69
CA ALA A 387 -6.81 9.92 -16.20
C ALA A 387 -6.11 11.22 -16.60
N GLN A 388 -4.77 11.26 -16.58
CA GLN A 388 -4.01 12.43 -17.04
C GLN A 388 -4.12 12.62 -18.54
N VAL A 389 -4.07 11.53 -19.32
CA VAL A 389 -4.29 11.58 -20.78
C VAL A 389 -5.71 12.04 -21.11
N SER A 390 -6.71 11.64 -20.30
CA SER A 390 -8.08 12.13 -20.46
C SER A 390 -8.21 13.65 -20.28
N GLN A 391 -7.43 14.24 -19.36
CA GLN A 391 -7.40 15.70 -19.22
C GLN A 391 -6.76 16.42 -20.42
N LEU A 392 -5.80 15.75 -21.09
CA LEU A 392 -5.11 16.31 -22.25
C LEU A 392 -5.94 16.21 -23.55
N ALA A 393 -6.59 15.05 -23.78
CA ALA A 393 -7.25 14.72 -25.05
C ALA A 393 -8.78 14.57 -24.95
N GLY A 394 -9.33 14.29 -23.80
CA GLY A 394 -10.75 14.05 -23.56
C GLY A 394 -11.48 15.27 -23.00
N MET A 395 -11.87 15.19 -21.71
CA MET A 395 -12.43 16.30 -20.95
C MET A 395 -11.83 16.32 -19.54
N ARG A 396 -11.78 17.50 -18.94
CA ARG A 396 -11.27 17.63 -17.57
C ARG A 396 -12.26 17.11 -16.53
N GLY A 397 -13.57 17.27 -16.77
CA GLY A 397 -14.64 16.72 -15.93
C GLY A 397 -15.06 17.63 -14.79
N LEU A 398 -15.64 17.02 -13.74
CA LEU A 398 -16.18 17.74 -12.59
C LEU A 398 -15.08 18.19 -11.64
N MET A 399 -15.23 19.40 -11.10
CA MET A 399 -14.27 20.01 -10.18
C MET A 399 -14.85 20.10 -8.77
N ALA A 400 -13.99 19.98 -7.76
CA ALA A 400 -14.36 20.19 -6.37
C ALA A 400 -14.34 21.68 -6.00
N SER A 401 -15.41 22.15 -5.35
CA SER A 401 -15.47 23.47 -4.72
C SER A 401 -14.47 23.57 -3.55
N PRO A 402 -14.06 24.78 -3.13
CA PRO A 402 -13.29 24.99 -1.90
C PRO A 402 -13.93 24.35 -0.66
N THR A 403 -15.26 24.31 -0.60
CA THR A 403 -16.03 23.70 0.50
C THR A 403 -16.04 22.16 0.49
N GLY A 404 -15.52 21.55 -0.59
CA GLY A 404 -15.51 20.09 -0.79
C GLY A 404 -16.68 19.51 -1.56
N LYS A 405 -17.72 20.32 -1.85
CA LYS A 405 -18.86 19.92 -2.69
C LYS A 405 -18.44 19.91 -4.16
N THR A 406 -18.92 18.95 -4.94
CA THR A 406 -18.66 18.90 -6.38
C THR A 406 -19.47 19.96 -7.10
N VAL A 407 -18.85 20.69 -8.02
CA VAL A 407 -19.55 21.67 -8.85
C VAL A 407 -20.27 20.93 -9.97
N GLU A 408 -21.58 21.16 -10.16
CA GLU A 408 -22.40 20.46 -11.14
C GLU A 408 -22.00 20.77 -12.60
N LEU A 409 -21.35 21.92 -12.82
CA LEU A 409 -20.92 22.35 -14.15
C LEU A 409 -19.58 21.67 -14.48
N PRO A 410 -19.51 20.73 -15.46
CA PRO A 410 -18.27 20.07 -15.83
C PRO A 410 -17.42 20.98 -16.72
N ILE A 411 -16.11 20.82 -16.63
CA ILE A 411 -15.19 21.39 -17.61
C ILE A 411 -15.14 20.44 -18.81
N ARG A 412 -15.77 20.87 -19.93
CA ARG A 412 -15.90 20.08 -21.17
C ARG A 412 -14.64 20.12 -22.02
N ALA A 413 -13.92 21.23 -21.95
CA ALA A 413 -12.68 21.42 -22.67
C ALA A 413 -11.56 20.53 -22.11
N ASN A 414 -10.59 20.22 -22.95
CA ASN A 414 -9.32 19.59 -22.58
C ASN A 414 -8.19 20.63 -22.69
N PHE A 415 -7.00 20.25 -22.21
CA PHE A 415 -5.85 21.16 -22.26
C PHE A 415 -5.35 21.45 -23.68
N ARG A 416 -5.57 20.51 -24.63
CA ARG A 416 -5.21 20.74 -26.02
C ARG A 416 -6.09 21.82 -26.70
N GLU A 417 -7.40 21.82 -26.43
CA GLU A 417 -8.36 22.79 -26.94
C GLU A 417 -8.21 24.16 -26.25
N GLY A 418 -7.74 24.16 -25.03
CA GLY A 418 -7.70 25.33 -24.16
C GLY A 418 -8.98 25.49 -23.34
N LEU A 419 -8.86 26.12 -22.18
CA LEU A 419 -9.98 26.35 -21.26
C LEU A 419 -10.55 27.76 -21.47
N ASN A 420 -11.87 27.89 -21.35
CA ASN A 420 -12.54 29.19 -21.28
C ASN A 420 -12.22 29.86 -19.92
N VAL A 421 -12.40 31.18 -19.85
CA VAL A 421 -12.10 31.95 -18.61
C VAL A 421 -12.86 31.40 -17.40
N GLN A 422 -14.12 31.03 -17.55
CA GLN A 422 -14.93 30.44 -16.48
C GLN A 422 -14.42 29.08 -16.07
N GLU A 423 -14.09 28.20 -17.02
CA GLU A 423 -13.54 26.87 -16.77
C GLU A 423 -12.16 26.95 -16.10
N PHE A 424 -11.32 27.90 -16.51
CA PHE A 424 -10.03 28.16 -15.87
C PHE A 424 -10.21 28.62 -14.43
N PHE A 425 -11.16 29.52 -14.17
CA PHE A 425 -11.44 29.98 -12.81
C PHE A 425 -11.90 28.84 -11.88
N LEU A 426 -12.85 28.01 -12.34
CA LEU A 426 -13.30 26.82 -11.62
C LEU A 426 -12.15 25.85 -11.34
N SER A 427 -11.31 25.63 -12.32
CA SER A 427 -10.11 24.80 -12.23
C SER A 427 -9.11 25.29 -11.18
N SER A 428 -8.94 26.60 -11.03
CA SER A 428 -7.98 27.19 -10.09
C SER A 428 -8.35 26.94 -8.64
N HIS A 429 -9.65 26.86 -8.30
CA HIS A 429 -10.12 26.52 -6.96
C HIS A 429 -9.67 25.14 -6.52
N GLY A 430 -9.84 24.13 -7.39
CA GLY A 430 -9.41 22.76 -7.13
C GLY A 430 -7.90 22.65 -6.94
N SER A 431 -7.11 23.32 -7.78
CA SER A 431 -5.65 23.33 -7.68
C SER A 431 -5.16 23.99 -6.39
N ARG A 432 -5.73 25.14 -6.01
CA ARG A 432 -5.39 25.82 -4.75
C ARG A 432 -5.73 24.97 -3.53
N LYS A 433 -6.89 24.31 -3.52
CA LYS A 433 -7.29 23.39 -2.46
C LYS A 433 -6.31 22.23 -2.36
N ALA A 434 -5.94 21.59 -3.47
CA ALA A 434 -5.00 20.50 -3.49
C ALA A 434 -3.63 20.87 -2.91
N LEU A 435 -3.10 22.07 -3.26
CA LEU A 435 -1.86 22.61 -2.69
C LEU A 435 -1.93 22.79 -1.16
N SER A 436 -3.01 23.43 -0.68
CA SER A 436 -3.22 23.64 0.76
C SER A 436 -3.36 22.31 1.51
N ASP A 437 -4.18 21.39 0.99
CA ASP A 437 -4.41 20.07 1.59
C ASP A 437 -3.10 19.26 1.67
N THR A 438 -2.27 19.30 0.64
CA THR A 438 -0.98 18.61 0.63
C THR A 438 -0.07 19.11 1.75
N ALA A 439 0.05 20.44 1.92
CA ALA A 439 0.90 21.03 2.95
C ALA A 439 0.45 20.67 4.38
N MET A 440 -0.87 20.67 4.63
CA MET A 440 -1.41 20.36 5.97
C MET A 440 -1.40 18.85 6.27
N LYS A 441 -1.84 18.03 5.34
CA LYS A 441 -1.93 16.57 5.53
C LYS A 441 -0.58 15.88 5.70
N THR A 442 0.51 16.48 5.21
CA THR A 442 1.87 15.96 5.44
C THR A 442 2.21 15.95 6.92
N ALA A 443 1.85 17.02 7.64
CA ALA A 443 2.05 17.10 9.10
C ALA A 443 1.18 16.08 9.84
N ASP A 444 -0.08 15.91 9.43
CA ASP A 444 -1.02 14.95 10.06
C ASP A 444 -0.51 13.52 9.89
N SER A 445 -0.04 13.15 8.69
CA SER A 445 0.56 11.84 8.44
C SER A 445 1.81 11.60 9.29
N GLY A 446 2.68 12.59 9.43
CA GLY A 446 3.85 12.52 10.31
C GLY A 446 3.47 12.32 11.78
N TYR A 447 2.43 13.01 12.25
CA TYR A 447 1.92 12.87 13.60
C TYR A 447 1.26 11.50 13.86
N LEU A 448 0.49 10.98 12.89
CA LEU A 448 -0.06 9.62 12.97
C LEU A 448 1.07 8.58 13.07
N THR A 449 2.09 8.67 12.23
CA THR A 449 3.24 7.77 12.24
C THR A 449 3.95 7.78 13.59
N ARG A 450 4.19 8.96 14.16
CA ARG A 450 4.81 9.10 15.48
C ARG A 450 4.00 8.40 16.56
N ARG A 451 2.68 8.62 16.61
CA ARG A 451 1.79 7.97 17.60
C ARG A 451 1.81 6.44 17.46
N LEU A 452 1.80 5.94 16.22
CA LEU A 452 1.88 4.50 15.96
C LEU A 452 3.22 3.92 16.44
N VAL A 453 4.34 4.59 16.18
CA VAL A 453 5.67 4.19 16.66
C VAL A 453 5.72 4.19 18.19
N ASP A 454 5.23 5.23 18.84
CA ASP A 454 5.24 5.36 20.31
C ASP A 454 4.49 4.21 20.99
N ILE A 455 3.36 3.75 20.40
CA ILE A 455 2.57 2.64 20.94
C ILE A 455 3.21 1.28 20.63
N SER A 456 3.78 1.12 19.45
CA SER A 456 4.23 -0.19 18.94
C SER A 456 5.71 -0.49 19.18
N GLN A 457 6.51 0.46 19.67
CA GLN A 457 7.97 0.29 19.87
C GLN A 457 8.35 -0.89 20.78
N GLU A 458 7.47 -1.27 21.69
CA GLU A 458 7.72 -2.40 22.61
C GLU A 458 7.41 -3.77 22.00
N VAL A 459 6.76 -3.79 20.82
CA VAL A 459 6.42 -5.04 20.13
C VAL A 459 7.65 -5.54 19.38
N ILE A 460 8.37 -6.46 20.03
CA ILE A 460 9.62 -7.07 19.53
C ILE A 460 9.43 -8.57 19.50
N VAL A 461 10.11 -9.26 18.60
CA VAL A 461 10.18 -10.74 18.60
C VAL A 461 11.04 -11.20 19.76
N ARG A 462 10.45 -11.85 20.77
CA ARG A 462 11.14 -12.19 22.03
C ARG A 462 11.51 -13.66 22.17
N GLU A 463 10.77 -14.55 21.55
CA GLU A 463 10.93 -16.00 21.67
C GLU A 463 10.66 -16.68 20.31
N GLU A 464 11.14 -17.90 20.15
CA GLU A 464 10.94 -18.63 18.91
C GLU A 464 9.51 -19.16 18.75
N ASP A 465 8.98 -19.83 19.79
CA ASP A 465 7.65 -20.44 19.78
C ASP A 465 6.94 -20.33 21.13
N CYS A 466 5.88 -19.54 21.17
CA CYS A 466 5.12 -19.28 22.39
C CYS A 466 4.26 -20.47 22.86
N PHE A 467 3.85 -21.37 21.96
CA PHE A 467 3.02 -22.52 22.31
C PHE A 467 3.88 -23.69 22.81
N LEU A 468 4.98 -23.99 22.12
CA LEU A 468 5.88 -25.07 22.47
C LEU A 468 6.50 -24.85 23.86
N GLN A 469 6.98 -23.65 24.15
CA GLN A 469 7.59 -23.31 25.43
C GLN A 469 6.63 -23.41 26.61
N ARG A 470 5.33 -23.25 26.37
CA ARG A 470 4.28 -23.30 27.43
C ARG A 470 3.45 -24.57 27.43
N GLY A 471 3.72 -25.50 26.51
CA GLY A 471 2.94 -26.74 26.39
C GLY A 471 1.45 -26.50 26.03
N LEU A 472 1.15 -25.39 25.37
CA LEU A 472 -0.22 -25.02 25.00
C LEU A 472 -0.56 -25.53 23.59
N PRO A 473 -1.85 -25.86 23.33
CA PRO A 473 -2.27 -26.20 21.98
C PRO A 473 -2.13 -24.98 21.05
N ILE A 474 -1.72 -25.24 19.80
CA ILE A 474 -1.51 -24.19 18.81
C ILE A 474 -2.83 -23.54 18.48
N ARG A 475 -2.85 -22.21 18.56
CA ARG A 475 -3.98 -21.36 18.19
C ARG A 475 -3.67 -20.61 16.91
N GLY A 476 -4.67 -20.41 16.08
CA GLY A 476 -4.54 -19.73 14.81
C GLY A 476 -5.81 -19.01 14.40
N VAL A 477 -5.81 -18.51 13.19
CA VAL A 477 -6.95 -17.83 12.55
C VAL A 477 -7.16 -18.46 11.17
N HIS A 478 -8.41 -18.62 10.77
CA HIS A 478 -8.75 -19.00 9.40
C HIS A 478 -8.58 -17.81 8.47
N VAL A 479 -7.77 -17.99 7.44
CA VAL A 479 -7.51 -17.00 6.40
C VAL A 479 -8.22 -17.42 5.12
N THR A 480 -9.01 -16.49 4.56
CA THR A 480 -9.72 -16.62 3.29
C THR A 480 -9.35 -15.47 2.38
N GLU A 481 -9.69 -15.52 1.12
CA GLU A 481 -9.58 -14.41 0.20
C GLU A 481 -10.40 -13.21 0.70
N LEU A 482 -9.86 -11.99 0.56
CA LEU A 482 -10.56 -10.77 0.94
C LEU A 482 -11.30 -10.20 -0.26
N LEU A 483 -12.64 -10.24 -0.19
CA LEU A 483 -13.52 -9.78 -1.25
C LEU A 483 -14.21 -8.46 -0.85
N SER A 484 -14.38 -7.55 -1.80
CA SER A 484 -15.31 -6.41 -1.71
C SER A 484 -16.35 -6.54 -2.82
N GLY A 485 -17.54 -7.01 -2.44
CA GLY A 485 -18.54 -7.41 -3.42
C GLY A 485 -18.07 -8.57 -4.30
N LYS A 486 -17.87 -8.31 -5.59
CA LYS A 486 -17.36 -9.29 -6.57
C LYS A 486 -15.87 -9.13 -6.89
N GLN A 487 -15.22 -8.08 -6.37
CA GLN A 487 -13.81 -7.83 -6.64
C GLN A 487 -12.93 -8.38 -5.51
N SER A 488 -11.89 -9.12 -5.88
CA SER A 488 -10.84 -9.53 -4.97
C SER A 488 -9.96 -8.33 -4.64
N ILE A 489 -9.88 -7.96 -3.36
CA ILE A 489 -8.98 -6.91 -2.86
C ILE A 489 -7.60 -7.50 -2.65
N GLU A 490 -7.53 -8.68 -2.01
CA GLU A 490 -6.29 -9.37 -1.70
C GLU A 490 -6.52 -10.88 -1.89
N SER A 491 -5.70 -11.50 -2.74
CA SER A 491 -5.79 -12.91 -3.05
C SER A 491 -5.40 -13.78 -1.84
N LEU A 492 -5.90 -15.01 -1.80
CA LEU A 492 -5.52 -15.96 -0.75
C LEU A 492 -4.00 -16.22 -0.76
N GLU A 493 -3.39 -16.28 -1.93
CA GLU A 493 -1.95 -16.48 -2.10
C GLU A 493 -1.13 -15.37 -1.40
N GLU A 494 -1.48 -14.09 -1.61
CA GLU A 494 -0.81 -12.96 -0.97
C GLU A 494 -0.98 -12.98 0.55
N ARG A 495 -2.16 -13.37 1.05
CA ARG A 495 -2.47 -13.46 2.48
C ARG A 495 -1.78 -14.61 3.20
N LEU A 496 -1.52 -15.72 2.51
CA LEU A 496 -0.84 -16.89 3.06
C LEU A 496 0.68 -16.73 3.07
N ARG A 497 1.22 -15.97 2.13
CA ARG A 497 2.66 -15.75 2.01
C ARG A 497 3.28 -15.25 3.31
N GLY A 498 4.31 -15.96 3.76
CA GLY A 498 5.05 -15.61 4.98
C GLY A 498 4.35 -15.94 6.29
N ARG A 499 3.20 -16.63 6.27
CA ARG A 499 2.54 -17.14 7.47
C ARG A 499 3.03 -18.53 7.82
N THR A 500 2.86 -18.91 9.08
CA THR A 500 3.17 -20.26 9.56
C THR A 500 1.87 -21.06 9.68
N ALA A 501 1.85 -22.28 9.17
CA ALA A 501 0.71 -23.18 9.29
C ALA A 501 0.40 -23.52 10.76
N ALA A 502 -0.85 -23.42 11.18
CA ALA A 502 -1.27 -23.79 12.52
C ALA A 502 -1.66 -25.27 12.65
N ALA A 503 -2.05 -25.90 11.52
CA ALA A 503 -2.35 -27.34 11.39
C ALA A 503 -1.80 -27.82 10.04
N ASP A 504 -1.75 -29.14 9.86
CA ASP A 504 -1.39 -29.72 8.58
C ASP A 504 -2.39 -29.33 7.50
N ILE A 505 -1.89 -28.89 6.37
CA ILE A 505 -2.69 -28.49 5.21
C ILE A 505 -2.64 -29.65 4.23
N THR A 506 -3.79 -30.28 4.03
CA THR A 506 -3.93 -31.46 3.14
C THR A 506 -4.67 -31.08 1.86
N ASP A 507 -4.27 -31.67 0.76
CA ASP A 507 -4.98 -31.54 -0.51
C ASP A 507 -6.36 -32.26 -0.41
N PRO A 508 -7.46 -31.59 -0.73
CA PRO A 508 -8.79 -32.18 -0.66
C PRO A 508 -9.02 -33.32 -1.67
N GLU A 509 -8.25 -33.38 -2.77
CA GLU A 509 -8.40 -34.40 -3.80
C GLU A 509 -7.49 -35.61 -3.57
N THR A 510 -6.21 -35.37 -3.25
CA THR A 510 -5.21 -36.46 -3.12
C THR A 510 -5.03 -36.94 -1.69
N GLY A 511 -5.39 -36.10 -0.70
CA GLY A 511 -5.16 -36.39 0.73
C GLY A 511 -3.69 -36.25 1.17
N GLU A 512 -2.80 -35.82 0.27
CA GLU A 512 -1.38 -35.56 0.61
C GLU A 512 -1.24 -34.30 1.44
N VAL A 513 -0.26 -34.31 2.35
CA VAL A 513 0.05 -33.12 3.16
C VAL A 513 0.92 -32.18 2.35
N LEU A 514 0.37 -31.03 1.97
CA LEU A 514 1.07 -29.97 1.24
C LEU A 514 2.02 -29.17 2.13
N VAL A 515 1.59 -28.88 3.35
CA VAL A 515 2.40 -28.12 4.33
C VAL A 515 2.16 -28.70 5.72
N HIS A 516 3.24 -28.98 6.46
CA HIS A 516 3.15 -29.49 7.83
C HIS A 516 2.86 -28.38 8.84
N GLN A 517 2.34 -28.79 9.99
CA GLN A 517 2.11 -27.89 11.12
C GLN A 517 3.42 -27.21 11.55
N ASN A 518 3.37 -25.92 11.87
CA ASN A 518 4.52 -25.07 12.24
C ASN A 518 5.54 -24.82 11.10
N GLU A 519 5.20 -25.18 9.88
CA GLU A 519 6.03 -24.89 8.72
C GLU A 519 5.68 -23.52 8.15
N LEU A 520 6.70 -22.81 7.63
CA LEU A 520 6.54 -21.51 6.96
C LEU A 520 5.97 -21.72 5.56
N ILE A 521 4.92 -20.99 5.24
CA ILE A 521 4.29 -20.96 3.89
C ILE A 521 5.04 -19.91 3.07
N ASP A 522 5.92 -20.35 2.20
CA ASP A 522 6.58 -19.50 1.22
C ASP A 522 5.67 -19.30 -0.03
N HIS A 523 6.15 -18.54 -0.99
CA HIS A 523 5.37 -18.24 -2.20
C HIS A 523 5.04 -19.49 -3.04
N ALA A 524 5.97 -20.43 -3.14
CA ALA A 524 5.75 -21.66 -3.91
C ALA A 524 4.66 -22.51 -3.25
N LYS A 525 4.74 -22.71 -1.93
CA LYS A 525 3.74 -23.44 -1.15
C LYS A 525 2.38 -22.73 -1.16
N ALA A 526 2.35 -21.39 -1.04
CA ALA A 526 1.10 -20.62 -1.13
C ALA A 526 0.41 -20.83 -2.49
N LYS A 527 1.18 -20.85 -3.58
CA LYS A 527 0.68 -21.13 -4.91
C LYS A 527 0.14 -22.55 -5.03
N THR A 528 0.88 -23.56 -4.55
CA THR A 528 0.43 -24.96 -4.54
C THR A 528 -0.89 -25.13 -3.76
N ILE A 529 -1.05 -24.46 -2.62
CA ILE A 529 -2.28 -24.48 -1.83
C ILE A 529 -3.46 -23.87 -2.61
N CYS A 530 -3.23 -22.77 -3.30
CA CYS A 530 -4.27 -22.14 -4.13
C CYS A 530 -4.62 -22.98 -5.36
N ASP A 531 -3.64 -23.60 -6.01
CA ASP A 531 -3.82 -24.49 -7.16
C ASP A 531 -4.60 -25.76 -6.79
N ALA A 532 -4.46 -26.25 -5.54
CA ALA A 532 -5.28 -27.34 -4.96
C ALA A 532 -6.73 -26.94 -4.63
N GLY A 533 -7.14 -25.69 -4.89
CA GLY A 533 -8.50 -25.20 -4.72
C GLY A 533 -8.95 -24.95 -3.27
N ILE A 534 -8.03 -24.88 -2.32
CA ILE A 534 -8.31 -24.62 -0.91
C ILE A 534 -8.72 -23.16 -0.73
N LYS A 535 -9.92 -22.91 -0.18
CA LYS A 535 -10.48 -21.55 0.02
C LYS A 535 -10.20 -20.95 1.40
N SER A 536 -9.88 -21.78 2.39
CA SER A 536 -9.65 -21.34 3.78
C SER A 536 -8.53 -22.15 4.39
N VAL A 537 -7.55 -21.48 4.97
CA VAL A 537 -6.36 -22.10 5.59
C VAL A 537 -6.23 -21.64 7.03
N PHE A 538 -5.92 -22.58 7.93
CA PHE A 538 -5.71 -22.29 9.35
C PHE A 538 -4.23 -21.96 9.59
N VAL A 539 -3.93 -20.70 9.91
CA VAL A 539 -2.56 -20.18 10.06
C VAL A 539 -2.34 -19.56 11.44
N ARG A 540 -1.11 -19.54 11.90
CA ARG A 540 -0.70 -18.83 13.12
C ARG A 540 -0.78 -17.32 12.89
N SER A 541 -1.16 -16.59 13.95
CA SER A 541 -1.32 -15.13 13.91
C SER A 541 -0.73 -14.49 15.14
N VAL A 542 -0.26 -13.25 14.98
CA VAL A 542 0.17 -12.39 16.09
C VAL A 542 -0.97 -12.09 17.07
N LEU A 543 -2.23 -12.11 16.59
CA LEU A 543 -3.43 -11.87 17.38
C LEU A 543 -3.70 -12.99 18.41
N THR A 544 -3.25 -14.22 18.12
CA THR A 544 -3.40 -15.39 19.00
C THR A 544 -2.12 -15.74 19.75
N CYS A 545 -1.07 -14.92 19.61
CA CYS A 545 0.23 -15.13 20.25
C CYS A 545 0.12 -14.99 21.77
N CYS A 546 0.75 -15.91 22.52
CA CYS A 546 0.75 -15.91 23.98
C CYS A 546 1.99 -15.25 24.62
N THR A 547 2.88 -14.64 23.81
CA THR A 547 4.09 -13.96 24.27
C THR A 547 3.73 -12.70 25.04
N ARG A 548 4.36 -12.46 26.21
CA ARG A 548 4.20 -11.21 26.96
C ARG A 548 5.02 -10.09 26.33
N ASN A 549 4.43 -8.91 26.17
CA ASN A 549 5.07 -7.68 25.67
C ASN A 549 5.86 -7.90 24.37
N GLY A 550 5.23 -8.53 23.38
CA GLY A 550 5.86 -8.80 22.09
C GLY A 550 5.18 -9.96 21.36
N VAL A 551 5.90 -10.54 20.44
CA VAL A 551 5.44 -11.68 19.62
C VAL A 551 6.51 -12.76 19.55
N CYS A 552 6.14 -13.98 19.18
CA CYS A 552 7.10 -15.03 18.87
C CYS A 552 7.37 -15.11 17.38
N ALA A 553 8.53 -15.64 17.01
CA ALA A 553 8.97 -15.74 15.61
C ALA A 553 8.00 -16.56 14.74
N ARG A 554 7.45 -17.65 15.27
CA ARG A 554 6.52 -18.50 14.48
C ARG A 554 5.14 -17.86 14.29
N CYS A 555 4.62 -17.11 15.27
CA CYS A 555 3.35 -16.39 15.10
C CYS A 555 3.48 -15.18 14.18
N TYR A 556 4.66 -14.56 14.12
CA TYR A 556 4.95 -13.49 13.18
C TYR A 556 5.17 -14.05 11.77
N GLY A 557 6.03 -15.08 11.64
CA GLY A 557 6.31 -15.76 10.38
C GLY A 557 7.59 -15.30 9.69
N GLN A 558 7.49 -14.89 8.44
CA GLN A 558 8.60 -14.52 7.57
C GLN A 558 9.08 -13.09 7.80
N ASN A 559 10.39 -12.89 7.75
CA ASN A 559 10.98 -11.56 7.54
C ASN A 559 10.88 -11.20 6.05
N MET A 560 10.00 -10.27 5.71
CA MET A 560 9.71 -9.90 4.33
C MET A 560 10.90 -9.26 3.60
N ALA A 561 11.85 -8.68 4.35
CA ALA A 561 13.02 -8.04 3.74
C ALA A 561 14.05 -9.03 3.18
N HIS A 562 14.22 -10.19 3.84
CA HIS A 562 15.25 -11.18 3.48
C HIS A 562 14.68 -12.52 3.03
N GLY A 563 13.35 -12.72 3.17
CA GLY A 563 12.66 -13.93 2.72
C GLY A 563 12.76 -15.15 3.65
N GLY A 564 13.54 -15.08 4.74
CA GLY A 564 13.69 -16.12 5.75
C GLY A 564 12.73 -15.98 6.92
N LYS A 565 12.83 -16.90 7.90
CA LYS A 565 12.16 -16.79 9.20
C LYS A 565 12.68 -15.55 9.94
N VAL A 566 11.80 -14.85 10.66
CA VAL A 566 12.18 -13.67 11.45
C VAL A 566 13.09 -14.08 12.62
N ASP A 567 14.11 -13.29 12.90
CA ASP A 567 15.03 -13.49 14.02
C ASP A 567 14.46 -12.93 15.33
N VAL A 568 14.91 -13.51 16.45
CA VAL A 568 14.60 -13.00 17.79
C VAL A 568 15.35 -11.68 17.99
N GLY A 569 14.61 -10.65 18.43
CA GLY A 569 15.14 -9.30 18.61
C GLY A 569 14.68 -8.30 17.55
N GLU A 570 14.04 -8.73 16.45
CA GLU A 570 13.51 -7.83 15.42
C GLU A 570 12.39 -6.96 15.97
N ALA A 571 12.48 -5.63 15.74
CA ALA A 571 11.52 -4.63 16.19
C ALA A 571 10.33 -4.53 15.22
N VAL A 572 9.50 -5.56 15.16
CA VAL A 572 8.41 -5.70 14.19
C VAL A 572 7.32 -4.64 14.35
N GLY A 573 7.12 -4.12 15.57
CA GLY A 573 6.15 -3.06 15.83
C GLY A 573 6.54 -1.74 15.16
N VAL A 574 7.81 -1.35 15.22
CA VAL A 574 8.33 -0.15 14.55
C VAL A 574 8.26 -0.32 13.03
N ILE A 575 8.58 -1.50 12.51
CA ILE A 575 8.46 -1.82 11.08
C ILE A 575 7.01 -1.64 10.63
N ALA A 576 6.04 -2.17 11.38
CA ALA A 576 4.61 -2.03 11.08
C ALA A 576 4.15 -0.57 11.09
N ALA A 577 4.54 0.21 12.11
CA ALA A 577 4.20 1.63 12.20
C ALA A 577 4.76 2.44 11.04
N GLN A 578 6.01 2.21 10.66
CA GLN A 578 6.64 2.85 9.51
C GLN A 578 6.02 2.41 8.18
N ALA A 579 5.64 1.13 8.05
CA ALA A 579 4.96 0.59 6.88
C ALA A 579 3.57 1.21 6.65
N ILE A 580 2.88 1.63 7.72
CA ILE A 580 1.60 2.33 7.65
C ILE A 580 1.80 3.82 7.36
N GLY A 581 2.81 4.43 7.99
CA GLY A 581 3.06 5.87 7.90
C GLY A 581 3.67 6.33 6.57
N GLU A 582 4.56 5.55 5.97
CA GLU A 582 5.23 5.91 4.71
C GLU A 582 4.22 6.08 3.56
N PRO A 583 3.32 5.12 3.26
CA PRO A 583 2.30 5.31 2.23
C PRO A 583 1.34 6.46 2.54
N GLY A 584 1.03 6.72 3.81
CA GLY A 584 0.20 7.85 4.23
C GLY A 584 0.79 9.18 3.78
N THR A 585 2.09 9.38 3.98
CA THR A 585 2.79 10.57 3.52
C THR A 585 2.83 10.69 2.00
N GLN A 586 3.07 9.57 1.27
CA GLN A 586 3.04 9.57 -0.20
C GLN A 586 1.62 9.82 -0.76
N LEU A 587 0.58 9.30 -0.11
CA LEU A 587 -0.81 9.51 -0.52
C LEU A 587 -1.20 10.99 -0.44
N THR A 588 -0.74 11.70 0.60
CA THR A 588 -0.96 13.13 0.74
C THR A 588 -0.25 13.95 -0.35
N MET A 589 0.96 13.55 -0.76
CA MET A 589 1.71 14.17 -1.84
C MET A 589 1.07 13.91 -3.22
N ARG A 590 0.53 12.69 -3.46
CA ARG A 590 -0.06 12.31 -4.75
C ARG A 590 -1.40 12.96 -5.06
N THR A 591 -2.18 13.38 -4.06
CA THR A 591 -3.44 14.10 -4.28
C THR A 591 -3.24 15.43 -5.02
N PHE A 592 -2.04 15.98 -5.00
CA PHE A 592 -1.65 17.17 -5.77
C PHE A 592 -1.72 16.96 -7.30
N HIS A 593 -1.41 15.75 -7.78
CA HIS A 593 -1.35 15.47 -9.21
C HIS A 593 -2.71 15.28 -9.89
N THR A 594 -3.78 15.09 -9.14
CA THR A 594 -5.14 14.91 -9.70
C THR A 594 -5.87 16.25 -9.93
N GLY A 595 -5.30 17.37 -9.51
CA GLY A 595 -5.77 18.71 -9.85
C GLY A 595 -7.16 19.08 -9.32
N GLY A 596 -7.62 18.46 -8.25
CA GLY A 596 -8.91 18.78 -7.60
C GLY A 596 -10.13 18.21 -8.33
N ILE A 597 -9.97 17.20 -9.19
CA ILE A 597 -11.08 16.46 -9.80
C ILE A 597 -11.85 15.74 -8.72
N ALA A 598 -13.19 15.88 -8.72
CA ALA A 598 -14.06 15.22 -7.78
C ALA A 598 -14.16 13.72 -8.13
N SER A 599 -13.89 12.86 -7.15
CA SER A 599 -14.26 11.45 -7.22
C SER A 599 -15.71 11.30 -6.76
N GLY A 600 -16.52 10.56 -7.53
CA GLY A 600 -17.96 10.44 -7.29
C GLY A 600 -18.38 9.68 -6.01
N GLU A 601 -17.45 9.27 -5.17
CA GLU A 601 -17.72 8.53 -3.94
C GLU A 601 -17.66 9.46 -2.73
N ASP A 602 -18.78 9.55 -2.03
CA ASP A 602 -18.99 10.37 -0.83
C ASP A 602 -18.45 9.71 0.46
N ILE A 603 -17.57 8.71 0.31
CA ILE A 603 -16.94 7.98 1.41
C ILE A 603 -15.62 8.67 1.76
N THR A 604 -15.35 8.82 3.06
CA THR A 604 -14.07 9.35 3.54
C THR A 604 -12.95 8.42 3.09
N GLN A 605 -12.08 8.89 2.19
CA GLN A 605 -10.96 8.13 1.65
C GLN A 605 -9.62 8.73 2.06
N GLY A 606 -8.57 7.93 1.92
CA GLY A 606 -7.20 8.35 2.21
C GLY A 606 -6.89 8.48 3.70
N LEU A 607 -6.00 9.42 4.04
CA LEU A 607 -5.49 9.59 5.40
C LEU A 607 -6.57 9.79 6.48
N PRO A 608 -7.63 10.60 6.28
CA PRO A 608 -8.68 10.74 7.29
C PRO A 608 -9.38 9.42 7.63
N ARG A 609 -9.57 8.53 6.65
CA ARG A 609 -10.14 7.20 6.90
C ARG A 609 -9.21 6.29 7.68
N VAL A 610 -7.92 6.36 7.39
CA VAL A 610 -6.90 5.61 8.14
C VAL A 610 -6.88 6.05 9.60
N GLU A 611 -6.96 7.36 9.87
CA GLU A 611 -7.05 7.89 11.24
C GLU A 611 -8.33 7.47 11.96
N GLU A 612 -9.49 7.54 11.29
CA GLU A 612 -10.76 7.07 11.84
C GLU A 612 -10.67 5.61 12.32
N LEU A 613 -10.04 4.74 11.53
CA LEU A 613 -9.90 3.32 11.84
C LEU A 613 -8.91 3.07 12.99
N PHE A 614 -7.72 3.70 12.96
CA PHE A 614 -6.69 3.48 13.98
C PHE A 614 -7.04 4.12 15.32
N GLU A 615 -7.76 5.24 15.32
CA GLU A 615 -8.18 5.94 16.54
C GLU A 615 -9.59 5.53 17.00
N ALA A 616 -10.25 4.63 16.29
CA ALA A 616 -11.64 4.22 16.55
C ALA A 616 -12.60 5.43 16.69
N ARG A 617 -12.37 6.47 15.87
CA ARG A 617 -13.26 7.64 15.81
C ARG A 617 -14.58 7.26 15.17
N LYS A 618 -15.67 7.91 15.59
CA LYS A 618 -16.96 7.77 14.91
C LYS A 618 -16.83 8.24 13.46
N PRO A 619 -17.19 7.42 12.48
CA PRO A 619 -17.15 7.82 11.09
C PRO A 619 -18.16 8.93 10.81
N LYS A 620 -17.91 9.79 9.82
CA LYS A 620 -18.85 10.86 9.41
C LYS A 620 -20.20 10.34 8.96
N ARG A 621 -20.21 9.14 8.37
CA ARG A 621 -21.40 8.39 8.00
C ARG A 621 -21.35 7.04 8.70
N GLU A 622 -22.04 6.94 9.80
CA GLU A 622 -22.15 5.72 10.57
C GLU A 622 -23.23 4.83 9.91
N ALA A 623 -22.91 3.56 9.70
CA ALA A 623 -23.90 2.60 9.26
C ALA A 623 -24.98 2.45 10.35
N VAL A 624 -26.24 2.39 9.96
CA VAL A 624 -27.34 2.12 10.87
C VAL A 624 -27.29 0.63 11.24
N LEU A 625 -26.95 0.35 12.49
CA LEU A 625 -26.87 -1.01 13.00
C LEU A 625 -28.15 -1.34 13.77
N SER A 626 -28.60 -2.58 13.62
CA SER A 626 -29.71 -3.08 14.42
C SER A 626 -29.22 -3.40 15.83
N ASP A 627 -29.89 -2.85 16.84
CA ASP A 627 -29.63 -3.17 18.25
C ASP A 627 -30.38 -4.43 18.70
N ILE A 628 -31.37 -4.87 17.93
CA ILE A 628 -32.23 -6.04 18.25
C ILE A 628 -32.21 -7.02 17.08
N SER A 629 -32.32 -8.32 17.42
CA SER A 629 -32.54 -9.37 16.43
C SER A 629 -34.03 -9.53 16.19
N GLY A 630 -34.45 -9.58 14.92
CA GLY A 630 -35.86 -9.69 14.63
C GLY A 630 -36.21 -9.55 13.16
N THR A 631 -37.47 -9.54 12.86
CA THR A 631 -38.03 -9.42 11.50
C THR A 631 -38.11 -7.96 11.09
N VAL A 632 -37.57 -7.65 9.91
CA VAL A 632 -37.55 -6.30 9.35
C VAL A 632 -38.82 -6.04 8.54
N SER A 633 -39.50 -4.93 8.80
CA SER A 633 -40.58 -4.40 7.99
C SER A 633 -40.27 -2.97 7.53
N ILE A 634 -40.68 -2.64 6.31
CA ILE A 634 -40.50 -1.29 5.75
C ILE A 634 -41.81 -0.56 5.79
N HIS A 635 -41.85 0.59 6.46
CA HIS A 635 -42.99 1.47 6.53
C HIS A 635 -42.71 2.78 5.80
N GLN A 636 -43.63 3.19 4.93
CA GLN A 636 -43.59 4.52 4.33
C GLN A 636 -44.36 5.51 5.19
N THR A 637 -43.69 6.56 5.62
CA THR A 637 -44.30 7.66 6.36
C THR A 637 -44.93 8.67 5.41
N ASN A 638 -45.95 9.41 5.86
CA ASN A 638 -46.71 10.42 5.08
C ASN A 638 -45.87 11.52 4.37
N ARG A 639 -44.54 11.48 4.44
CA ARG A 639 -43.58 12.41 3.79
C ARG A 639 -42.65 11.70 2.80
N ASN A 640 -43.03 10.55 2.24
CA ASN A 640 -42.18 9.74 1.36
C ASN A 640 -40.82 9.36 1.94
N LYS A 641 -40.68 9.26 3.25
CA LYS A 641 -39.50 8.72 3.92
C LYS A 641 -39.76 7.25 4.27
N ASN A 642 -38.82 6.40 3.95
CA ASN A 642 -38.86 5.00 4.36
C ASN A 642 -38.25 4.88 5.77
N GLU A 643 -38.96 4.15 6.62
CA GLU A 643 -38.51 3.78 7.97
C GLU A 643 -38.44 2.26 8.04
N LEU A 644 -37.34 1.74 8.56
CA LEU A 644 -37.19 0.31 8.85
C LEU A 644 -37.64 0.07 10.28
N VAL A 645 -38.65 -0.76 10.44
CA VAL A 645 -39.10 -1.20 11.77
C VAL A 645 -38.64 -2.65 11.96
N ILE A 646 -37.86 -2.89 13.00
CA ILE A 646 -37.42 -4.21 13.40
C ILE A 646 -38.26 -4.65 14.61
N THR A 647 -38.96 -5.75 14.46
CA THR A 647 -39.74 -6.38 15.53
C THR A 647 -38.95 -7.59 16.04
N ALA A 648 -38.69 -7.65 17.33
CA ALA A 648 -37.94 -8.75 17.92
C ALA A 648 -38.66 -10.09 17.74
N ASP A 649 -37.92 -11.14 17.37
CA ASP A 649 -38.47 -12.50 17.17
C ASP A 649 -38.83 -13.18 18.51
N ALA A 650 -38.13 -12.79 19.61
CA ALA A 650 -38.39 -13.28 20.95
C ALA A 650 -39.13 -12.21 21.75
N GLY A 651 -40.33 -12.54 22.23
CA GLY A 651 -41.06 -11.69 23.15
C GLY A 651 -40.36 -11.62 24.50
N ASN A 652 -40.05 -10.40 24.93
CA ASN A 652 -39.53 -10.16 26.26
C ASN A 652 -40.68 -10.04 27.23
N TYR A 653 -40.69 -10.88 28.28
CA TYR A 653 -41.59 -10.74 29.38
C TYR A 653 -41.10 -9.65 30.31
N ALA A 654 -41.84 -8.53 30.44
CA ALA A 654 -41.48 -7.45 31.31
C ALA A 654 -41.40 -7.95 32.77
N ARG A 655 -40.26 -7.68 33.44
CA ARG A 655 -40.04 -8.01 34.83
C ARG A 655 -39.97 -6.74 35.66
N HIS A 656 -40.86 -6.62 36.64
CA HIS A 656 -40.79 -5.48 37.57
C HIS A 656 -40.50 -5.97 38.98
N THR A 657 -39.45 -5.40 39.56
CA THR A 657 -39.08 -5.69 40.96
C THR A 657 -39.66 -4.61 41.88
N HIS A 658 -40.50 -5.00 42.79
CA HIS A 658 -41.08 -4.14 43.79
C HIS A 658 -40.32 -4.30 45.11
N LYS A 659 -39.74 -3.20 45.63
CA LYS A 659 -38.92 -3.20 46.86
C LYS A 659 -39.59 -2.41 47.97
N ALA A 660 -39.55 -2.95 49.17
CA ALA A 660 -39.97 -2.29 50.38
C ALA A 660 -38.92 -2.41 51.48
N ALA A 661 -38.72 -1.35 52.28
CA ALA A 661 -37.82 -1.35 53.43
C ALA A 661 -38.37 -2.18 54.62
N SER A 662 -39.67 -2.41 54.66
CA SER A 662 -40.35 -3.29 55.63
C SER A 662 -41.78 -3.57 55.14
N GLY A 663 -42.39 -4.68 55.51
CA GLY A 663 -43.77 -5.08 55.12
C GLY A 663 -43.91 -6.59 55.14
N THR A 664 -45.14 -7.03 55.15
CA THR A 664 -45.51 -8.47 55.00
C THR A 664 -45.87 -8.79 53.58
N VAL A 665 -45.25 -9.86 53.02
CA VAL A 665 -45.55 -10.33 51.67
C VAL A 665 -46.93 -10.92 51.62
N ALA A 666 -47.78 -10.43 50.71
CA ALA A 666 -49.18 -10.86 50.56
C ALA A 666 -49.38 -11.95 49.47
N VAL A 667 -48.29 -12.29 48.75
CA VAL A 667 -48.32 -13.22 47.59
C VAL A 667 -47.29 -14.33 47.73
N GLN A 668 -47.48 -15.44 47.01
CA GLN A 668 -46.56 -16.58 46.93
C GLN A 668 -45.88 -16.67 45.56
N VAL A 669 -44.66 -17.28 45.52
CA VAL A 669 -43.96 -17.55 44.24
C VAL A 669 -44.83 -18.48 43.41
N GLY A 670 -45.04 -18.15 42.11
CA GLY A 670 -45.92 -18.86 41.19
C GLY A 670 -47.36 -18.35 41.17
N GLN A 671 -47.75 -17.43 42.05
CA GLN A 671 -49.10 -16.85 42.08
C GLN A 671 -49.27 -15.86 40.91
N VAL A 672 -50.39 -15.99 40.21
CA VAL A 672 -50.80 -15.04 39.16
C VAL A 672 -51.46 -13.83 39.82
N VAL A 673 -50.93 -12.63 39.52
CA VAL A 673 -51.41 -11.34 40.04
C VAL A 673 -51.88 -10.44 38.91
N ARG A 674 -52.92 -9.64 39.17
CA ARG A 674 -53.41 -8.63 38.24
C ARG A 674 -52.78 -7.27 38.56
N GLN A 675 -52.79 -6.38 37.59
CA GLN A 675 -52.33 -5.01 37.81
C GLN A 675 -53.23 -4.36 38.92
N GLY A 676 -52.59 -3.88 39.98
CA GLY A 676 -53.27 -3.28 41.13
C GLY A 676 -53.39 -4.20 42.36
N ASP A 677 -53.09 -5.51 42.25
CA ASP A 677 -53.10 -6.43 43.39
C ASP A 677 -51.98 -6.09 44.39
N VAL A 678 -52.27 -6.27 45.67
CA VAL A 678 -51.33 -5.93 46.74
C VAL A 678 -50.26 -7.03 46.84
N LEU A 679 -49.01 -6.66 46.61
CA LEU A 679 -47.83 -7.55 46.69
C LEU A 679 -47.21 -7.52 48.10
N ILE A 680 -47.08 -6.35 48.68
CA ILE A 680 -46.52 -6.15 50.01
C ILE A 680 -47.45 -5.20 50.80
N SER A 681 -48.00 -5.71 51.91
CA SER A 681 -48.82 -4.89 52.80
C SER A 681 -48.01 -4.25 53.91
N GLY A 682 -48.40 -3.03 54.28
CA GLY A 682 -47.75 -2.30 55.36
C GLY A 682 -46.32 -1.82 55.08
N ALA A 683 -45.96 -1.60 53.81
CA ALA A 683 -44.66 -1.11 53.41
C ALA A 683 -44.43 0.34 53.92
N THR A 684 -43.33 0.55 54.63
CA THR A 684 -42.95 1.89 55.12
C THR A 684 -42.11 2.60 54.04
N LYS A 685 -42.59 3.74 53.55
CA LYS A 685 -41.81 4.68 52.71
C LYS A 685 -41.29 5.83 53.60
N ALA A 686 -40.00 5.89 53.79
CA ALA A 686 -39.37 7.05 54.42
C ALA A 686 -39.27 8.21 53.42
N LYS A 687 -40.05 9.30 53.62
CA LYS A 687 -39.78 10.58 52.98
C LYS A 687 -39.03 11.46 53.94
N VAL A 688 -37.83 11.91 53.54
CA VAL A 688 -37.11 12.95 54.22
C VAL A 688 -37.56 14.28 53.59
N ALA A 689 -38.30 15.07 54.38
CA ALA A 689 -38.61 16.44 53.95
C ALA A 689 -37.38 17.32 54.02
N LYS A 690 -37.34 18.42 53.27
CA LYS A 690 -36.21 19.38 53.22
C LYS A 690 -35.82 19.93 54.59
N ASP A 691 -36.67 19.78 55.59
CA ASP A 691 -36.47 20.29 56.98
C ASP A 691 -36.03 19.18 57.97
N GLY A 692 -35.53 18.05 57.46
CA GLY A 692 -34.97 17.01 58.33
C GLY A 692 -35.95 16.16 59.10
N THR A 693 -37.27 16.39 59.03
CA THR A 693 -38.31 15.58 59.67
C THR A 693 -38.61 14.31 58.88
N LYS A 694 -38.43 13.13 59.50
CA LYS A 694 -38.77 11.82 58.92
C LYS A 694 -40.28 11.55 59.23
N SER A 695 -41.16 11.62 58.21
CA SER A 695 -42.51 11.09 58.31
C SER A 695 -42.59 9.70 57.66
N THR A 696 -42.99 8.72 58.42
CA THR A 696 -43.26 7.35 57.97
C THR A 696 -44.75 7.19 57.63
N LYS A 697 -45.07 7.03 56.34
CA LYS A 697 -46.41 6.57 55.89
C LYS A 697 -46.35 5.12 55.52
N THR A 698 -47.18 4.31 56.09
CA THR A 698 -47.45 2.92 55.67
C THR A 698 -48.37 2.93 54.46
N THR A 699 -47.94 2.33 53.38
CA THR A 699 -48.70 2.19 52.14
C THR A 699 -48.52 0.78 51.58
N ASP A 700 -49.56 0.20 51.05
CA ASP A 700 -49.48 -1.10 50.35
C ASP A 700 -48.80 -0.94 48.98
N ILE A 701 -47.85 -1.82 48.65
CA ILE A 701 -47.26 -1.83 47.34
C ILE A 701 -48.04 -2.77 46.44
N LYS A 702 -48.59 -2.22 45.36
CA LYS A 702 -49.42 -2.91 44.39
C LYS A 702 -48.62 -3.28 43.15
N SER A 703 -48.99 -4.39 42.52
CA SER A 703 -48.41 -4.79 41.24
C SER A 703 -48.66 -3.74 40.15
N THR A 704 -47.61 -3.38 39.44
CA THR A 704 -47.72 -2.52 38.26
C THR A 704 -48.00 -3.29 36.98
N LEU A 705 -47.81 -4.61 36.99
CA LEU A 705 -47.99 -5.52 35.87
C LEU A 705 -48.98 -6.66 36.25
N ALA A 706 -49.73 -7.15 35.25
CA ALA A 706 -50.42 -8.43 35.34
C ALA A 706 -49.47 -9.54 34.93
N GLY A 707 -49.23 -10.52 35.80
CA GLY A 707 -48.23 -11.56 35.53
C GLY A 707 -48.12 -12.55 36.68
N THR A 708 -47.05 -13.34 36.64
CA THR A 708 -46.73 -14.34 37.66
C THR A 708 -45.60 -13.86 38.56
N VAL A 709 -45.73 -14.06 39.85
CA VAL A 709 -44.66 -13.78 40.82
C VAL A 709 -43.53 -14.79 40.64
N THR A 710 -42.39 -14.35 40.19
CA THR A 710 -41.22 -15.22 39.87
C THR A 710 -40.21 -15.34 41.01
N MET A 711 -40.11 -14.31 41.84
CA MET A 711 -39.14 -14.32 42.96
C MET A 711 -39.64 -13.49 44.12
N ILE A 712 -39.50 -14.04 45.32
CA ILE A 712 -39.67 -13.32 46.59
C ILE A 712 -38.38 -13.43 47.37
N ASN A 713 -37.75 -12.32 47.66
CA ASN A 713 -36.47 -12.27 48.37
C ASN A 713 -36.63 -11.45 49.65
N THR A 714 -36.46 -12.07 50.77
CA THR A 714 -36.40 -11.41 52.10
C THR A 714 -34.95 -11.47 52.58
N LYS A 715 -34.16 -10.47 52.20
CA LYS A 715 -32.75 -10.37 52.65
C LYS A 715 -32.68 -9.62 53.96
N GLY A 716 -32.21 -10.30 55.04
CA GLY A 716 -31.76 -9.69 56.30
C GLY A 716 -32.68 -8.59 56.86
N VAL A 717 -32.49 -8.11 58.08
CA VAL A 717 -33.39 -7.16 58.71
C VAL A 717 -34.02 -6.12 57.79
N GLY A 718 -35.24 -6.42 57.26
CA GLY A 718 -36.16 -5.39 56.83
C GLY A 718 -36.35 -5.12 55.34
N VAL A 719 -35.63 -5.72 54.38
CA VAL A 719 -35.87 -5.46 52.96
C VAL A 719 -36.60 -6.63 52.27
N VAL A 720 -37.76 -6.33 51.71
CA VAL A 720 -38.58 -7.28 50.96
C VAL A 720 -38.58 -6.89 49.47
N GLU A 721 -38.22 -7.83 48.60
CA GLU A 721 -38.28 -7.68 47.15
C GLU A 721 -39.21 -8.74 46.54
N VAL A 722 -40.17 -8.27 45.73
CA VAL A 722 -41.08 -9.15 44.97
C VAL A 722 -40.91 -8.85 43.49
N GLU A 723 -40.56 -9.84 42.69
CA GLU A 723 -40.44 -9.75 41.24
C GLU A 723 -41.70 -10.35 40.58
N VAL A 724 -42.33 -9.57 39.69
CA VAL A 724 -43.45 -10.01 38.89
C VAL A 724 -43.05 -9.99 37.43
N THR A 725 -43.22 -11.12 36.76
CA THR A 725 -43.01 -11.28 35.32
C THR A 725 -44.34 -11.21 34.59
N SER A 726 -44.45 -10.39 33.55
CA SER A 726 -45.66 -10.24 32.76
C SER A 726 -46.07 -11.57 32.13
N SER A 727 -47.39 -11.81 32.07
CA SER A 727 -47.96 -12.97 31.37
C SER A 727 -48.08 -12.73 29.85
N VAL A 728 -47.92 -11.49 29.40
CA VAL A 728 -47.97 -11.10 27.99
C VAL A 728 -46.57 -10.77 27.52
N ALA A 729 -46.12 -11.43 26.44
CA ALA A 729 -44.89 -11.10 25.80
C ALA A 729 -45.03 -9.77 25.04
N GLU A 730 -44.19 -8.80 25.37
CA GLU A 730 -44.08 -7.57 24.60
C GLU A 730 -42.92 -7.75 23.59
N PHE A 731 -43.21 -7.59 22.31
CA PHE A 731 -42.23 -7.60 21.27
C PHE A 731 -41.62 -6.20 21.17
N GLU A 732 -40.35 -6.10 21.41
CA GLU A 732 -39.61 -4.83 21.27
C GLU A 732 -39.60 -4.43 19.80
N GLN A 733 -40.03 -3.20 19.50
CA GLN A 733 -39.97 -2.62 18.15
C GLN A 733 -39.06 -1.42 18.19
N LYS A 734 -38.06 -1.37 17.26
CA LYS A 734 -37.21 -0.22 17.05
C LYS A 734 -37.35 0.27 15.62
N THR A 735 -37.47 1.58 15.49
CA THR A 735 -37.56 2.28 14.19
C THR A 735 -36.26 2.93 13.83
N TYR A 736 -35.76 2.67 12.65
CA TYR A 736 -34.53 3.24 12.11
C TYR A 736 -34.85 4.10 10.89
N PRO A 737 -34.52 5.40 10.91
CA PRO A 737 -34.69 6.26 9.73
C PRO A 737 -33.72 5.86 8.65
N VAL A 738 -34.18 5.70 7.42
CA VAL A 738 -33.38 5.38 6.24
C VAL A 738 -33.19 6.67 5.44
N THR A 739 -31.91 7.01 5.17
CA THR A 739 -31.59 8.14 4.29
C THR A 739 -31.90 7.78 2.85
N TYR A 740 -32.38 8.78 2.09
CA TYR A 740 -32.75 8.60 0.69
C TYR A 740 -31.54 8.09 -0.11
N GLY A 741 -31.74 7.03 -0.90
CA GLY A 741 -30.70 6.45 -1.74
C GLY A 741 -29.84 5.34 -1.10
N SER A 742 -30.22 4.87 0.10
CA SER A 742 -29.57 3.71 0.77
C SER A 742 -30.13 2.39 0.26
#